data_28b95a513093a2ec1bc494fb3750b448
#
_entry.id   28b95a513093a2ec1bc494fb3750b448
#
_cell.length_a   1.000
_cell.length_b   1.000
_cell.length_c   1.000
_cell.angle_alpha   90.00
_cell.angle_beta   90.00
_cell.angle_gamma   90.00
#
_symmetry.space_group_name_H-M   'P 1'
#
loop_
_entity.id
_entity.type
_entity.pdbx_description
1 polymer ?
#
loop_
_entity_poly.entity_id
_entity_poly.type
_entity_poly.pdbx_seq_one_letter_code
_entity_poly.pdbx_strand_id
1 'polypeptide(L)'
;NNINYGNKTNSGILKEKNQFKGINMSQLTDIIAYAKTSGAPEIATMLQEYYTKDKQRRSFGLVYEHHMPEVFEISHHKIRKGDIVNLRSERGEFAPTDSKRWLVTKIYEHEGERIADLQLALIDGMLEQESLQGVSVDRLIKTVSQDEIIYPALRSDGEVIGDVANSLYHSVICSENYDALRMLASTDLIGKVDCIYIDPPYNTGNKDWIYNNNYIDGSDEFKSSAFMNFLERKIKEAKTLLNPSDSVLIVTIDEKEYLNVGMLLRQMFPGARIQMISSVINPAGSSRNEEFSRSNEFIYVVMIGKSKPVRTSLSTDSKGSSISSRKSVQWSSLTRQGANGKQSARPNLHYPLWFDKKTGEFLYAGTPLSVKERDDICSNISSSDDVIPVFPGSLKNAKTWGLSNERIEDYVTRRYIKFGEPSVSKDGLYSRAVYYLTSGIIDLIEKEEIVWDEEMGDWKYVSERKFLPKTQWNIQSHNASDQGTKLINSLLGESRFDFPKSLYAVEDVLRFFVANKPNATVIDFFGGSGTTAHAVMRLNEQDGGNRHSITITNNEVSIKNNKKFSLQGLQSGDPDWEKYGVYEYATKPRITAAITGKTAKSNFTEDVEGYYKYNDFQDEYPIGDPIPKDKAKQYKDGMKQNVRFFYLDYLKYNDIYLGLSDNELYSIIWLEQGQKGDIPQDIDDFYIGHSYAILKKMS
;
A
#
# COMPACT_ATOMS: atom_id res chain seq x y z
N ASN A 1 36.90 47.08 -16.33
CA ASN A 1 37.15 46.16 -15.21
C ASN A 1 37.03 44.72 -15.68
N ASN A 2 38.19 44.11 -15.79
CA ASN A 2 38.37 42.74 -16.25
C ASN A 2 37.61 41.75 -15.36
N ILE A 3 36.69 40.96 -15.93
CA ILE A 3 36.14 39.77 -15.34
C ILE A 3 36.78 38.57 -16.05
N ASN A 4 37.63 37.88 -15.29
CA ASN A 4 38.30 36.65 -15.68
C ASN A 4 37.25 35.50 -15.79
N TYR A 5 37.08 34.96 -16.99
CA TYR A 5 36.34 33.73 -17.21
C TYR A 5 37.19 32.52 -16.79
N GLY A 6 37.04 32.08 -15.54
CA GLY A 6 37.57 30.82 -15.08
C GLY A 6 36.68 29.66 -15.54
N ASN A 7 37.31 28.63 -16.08
CA ASN A 7 36.70 27.36 -16.49
C ASN A 7 35.79 26.77 -15.40
N LYS A 8 34.46 26.89 -15.53
CA LYS A 8 33.49 26.14 -14.75
C LYS A 8 33.35 24.76 -15.38
N THR A 9 33.76 23.77 -14.64
CA THR A 9 33.66 22.37 -14.97
C THR A 9 32.20 21.93 -15.16
N ASN A 10 31.96 20.92 -16.01
CA ASN A 10 30.64 20.33 -16.33
C ASN A 10 29.73 19.95 -15.16
N SER A 11 30.23 19.95 -13.93
CA SER A 11 29.45 19.68 -12.72
C SER A 11 28.56 20.87 -12.28
N GLY A 12 28.91 22.10 -12.64
CA GLY A 12 28.10 23.30 -12.35
C GLY A 12 26.83 23.38 -13.21
N ILE A 13 26.93 23.00 -14.47
CA ILE A 13 25.82 23.01 -15.42
C ILE A 13 24.74 21.98 -15.08
N LEU A 14 25.13 20.84 -14.48
CA LEU A 14 24.19 19.80 -14.03
C LEU A 14 23.42 20.19 -12.75
N LYS A 15 23.99 21.02 -11.88
CA LYS A 15 23.29 21.56 -10.71
C LYS A 15 22.27 22.62 -11.07
N GLU A 16 22.55 23.46 -12.06
CA GLU A 16 21.60 24.47 -12.54
C GLU A 16 20.41 23.84 -13.31
N LYS A 17 20.62 22.70 -14.00
CA LYS A 17 19.52 21.94 -14.65
C LYS A 17 18.45 21.43 -13.69
N ASN A 18 18.76 21.21 -12.42
CA ASN A 18 17.80 20.71 -11.43
C ASN A 18 16.96 21.84 -10.79
N GLN A 19 17.35 23.10 -10.88
CA GLN A 19 16.57 24.24 -10.37
C GLN A 19 15.38 24.61 -11.26
N PHE A 20 15.38 24.22 -12.55
CA PHE A 20 14.29 24.53 -13.49
C PHE A 20 13.16 23.49 -13.55
N LYS A 21 13.26 22.39 -12.81
CA LYS A 21 12.24 21.32 -12.82
C LYS A 21 10.89 21.69 -12.18
N GLY A 22 10.75 22.84 -11.56
CA GLY A 22 9.53 23.31 -10.90
C GLY A 22 8.82 24.49 -11.58
N ILE A 23 9.35 24.99 -12.70
CA ILE A 23 8.77 26.14 -13.39
C ILE A 23 7.76 25.63 -14.42
N ASN A 24 6.50 26.07 -14.31
CA ASN A 24 5.48 25.69 -15.29
C ASN A 24 5.72 26.41 -16.64
N MET A 25 5.07 25.91 -17.71
CA MET A 25 5.32 26.37 -19.09
C MET A 25 5.04 27.87 -19.33
N SER A 26 4.08 28.47 -18.61
CA SER A 26 3.78 29.91 -18.69
C SER A 26 4.89 30.74 -18.04
N GLN A 27 5.37 30.33 -16.90
CA GLN A 27 6.49 30.99 -16.20
C GLN A 27 7.78 30.94 -17.00
N LEU A 28 8.06 29.86 -17.74
CA LEU A 28 9.26 29.77 -18.58
C LEU A 28 9.18 30.69 -19.80
N THR A 29 8.02 30.82 -20.42
CA THR A 29 7.80 31.81 -21.52
C THR A 29 7.97 33.24 -21.05
N ASP A 30 7.50 33.55 -19.84
CA ASP A 30 7.66 34.87 -19.24
C ASP A 30 9.13 35.19 -18.91
N ILE A 31 9.88 34.22 -18.41
CA ILE A 31 11.32 34.32 -18.14
C ILE A 31 12.10 34.53 -19.44
N ILE A 32 11.75 33.83 -20.51
CA ILE A 32 12.37 34.00 -21.83
C ILE A 32 12.10 35.42 -22.37
N ALA A 33 10.86 35.91 -22.25
CA ALA A 33 10.48 37.26 -22.65
C ALA A 33 11.23 38.32 -21.83
N TYR A 34 11.33 38.13 -20.52
CA TYR A 34 12.09 39.02 -19.63
C TYR A 34 13.57 39.02 -19.95
N ALA A 35 14.19 37.87 -20.19
CA ALA A 35 15.60 37.77 -20.56
C ALA A 35 15.91 38.48 -21.91
N LYS A 36 14.98 38.44 -22.87
CA LYS A 36 15.09 39.20 -24.15
C LYS A 36 15.10 40.72 -23.96
N THR A 37 14.30 41.22 -23.01
CA THR A 37 14.14 42.65 -22.76
C THR A 37 15.17 43.21 -21.77
N SER A 38 15.76 42.37 -20.92
CA SER A 38 16.69 42.76 -19.83
C SER A 38 18.17 42.75 -20.22
N GLY A 39 18.50 42.72 -21.52
CA GLY A 39 19.89 42.80 -22.00
C GLY A 39 20.69 41.49 -21.91
N ALA A 40 20.03 40.35 -21.75
CA ALA A 40 20.65 39.01 -21.72
C ALA A 40 20.15 38.12 -22.89
N PRO A 41 20.32 38.50 -24.15
CA PRO A 41 19.77 37.81 -25.31
C PRO A 41 20.36 36.39 -25.49
N GLU A 42 21.58 36.15 -25.04
CA GLU A 42 22.22 34.84 -25.08
C GLU A 42 21.51 33.85 -24.15
N ILE A 43 21.13 34.29 -22.94
CA ILE A 43 20.37 33.47 -21.98
C ILE A 43 18.97 33.19 -22.54
N ALA A 44 18.33 34.20 -23.15
CA ALA A 44 17.03 34.02 -23.80
C ALA A 44 17.09 32.98 -24.93
N THR A 45 18.16 32.98 -25.72
CA THR A 45 18.37 32.03 -26.81
C THR A 45 18.60 30.63 -26.28
N MET A 46 19.43 30.45 -25.26
CA MET A 46 19.65 29.14 -24.61
C MET A 46 18.37 28.58 -23.99
N LEU A 47 17.59 29.42 -23.32
CA LEU A 47 16.30 29.02 -22.74
C LEU A 47 15.28 28.68 -23.83
N GLN A 48 15.28 29.43 -24.95
CA GLN A 48 14.42 29.17 -26.09
C GLN A 48 14.78 27.84 -26.78
N GLU A 49 16.06 27.54 -26.95
CA GLU A 49 16.52 26.26 -27.48
C GLU A 49 16.17 25.10 -26.56
N TYR A 50 16.37 25.26 -25.25
CA TYR A 50 15.98 24.28 -24.27
C TYR A 50 14.46 23.99 -24.31
N TYR A 51 13.66 25.07 -24.32
CA TYR A 51 12.20 25.00 -24.42
C TYR A 51 11.75 24.30 -25.72
N THR A 52 12.39 24.62 -26.86
CA THR A 52 12.06 23.99 -28.13
C THR A 52 12.44 22.51 -28.16
N LYS A 53 13.60 22.16 -27.59
CA LYS A 53 14.04 20.77 -27.45
C LYS A 53 13.14 19.98 -26.48
N ASP A 54 12.69 20.60 -25.40
CA ASP A 54 11.81 19.96 -24.43
C ASP A 54 10.39 19.77 -24.99
N LYS A 55 9.89 20.73 -25.77
CA LYS A 55 8.62 20.59 -26.53
C LYS A 55 8.64 19.47 -27.57
N GLN A 56 9.80 19.14 -28.13
CA GLN A 56 9.96 18.07 -29.11
C GLN A 56 10.09 16.69 -28.46
N ARG A 57 10.38 16.65 -27.14
CA ARG A 57 10.41 15.40 -26.40
C ARG A 57 8.98 14.94 -26.12
N ARG A 58 8.59 13.85 -26.76
CA ARG A 58 7.37 13.14 -26.38
C ARG A 58 7.69 12.27 -25.16
N SER A 59 7.13 12.61 -24.01
CA SER A 59 7.13 11.71 -22.87
C SER A 59 6.21 10.53 -23.20
N PHE A 60 6.68 9.30 -22.93
CA PHE A 60 5.83 8.14 -22.95
C PHE A 60 4.91 8.18 -21.74
N GLY A 61 3.61 8.04 -21.93
CA GLY A 61 2.62 8.09 -20.86
C GLY A 61 1.22 7.75 -21.37
N LEU A 62 0.28 7.62 -20.44
CA LEU A 62 -1.12 7.42 -20.77
C LEU A 62 -1.72 8.70 -21.38
N VAL A 63 -2.56 8.49 -22.39
CA VAL A 63 -3.43 9.52 -22.97
C VAL A 63 -4.84 9.00 -22.83
N TYR A 64 -5.67 9.68 -22.05
CA TYR A 64 -7.07 9.33 -21.82
C TYR A 64 -7.90 10.60 -21.64
N GLU A 65 -9.20 10.47 -21.88
CA GLU A 65 -10.12 11.59 -21.71
C GLU A 65 -10.40 11.87 -20.26
N HIS A 66 -10.43 13.16 -19.90
CA HIS A 66 -10.93 13.61 -18.61
C HIS A 66 -12.44 13.80 -18.73
N HIS A 67 -13.18 12.89 -18.11
CA HIS A 67 -14.63 12.98 -18.06
C HIS A 67 -15.09 14.10 -17.13
N MET A 68 -16.36 14.51 -17.29
CA MET A 68 -17.01 15.46 -16.40
C MET A 68 -16.93 14.97 -14.94
N PRO A 69 -16.94 15.90 -13.96
CA PRO A 69 -16.92 15.53 -12.55
C PRO A 69 -18.08 14.60 -12.21
N GLU A 70 -17.81 13.58 -11.40
CA GLU A 70 -18.83 12.68 -10.89
C GLU A 70 -19.82 13.45 -10.01
N VAL A 71 -21.09 13.10 -10.10
CA VAL A 71 -22.15 13.58 -9.24
C VAL A 71 -22.60 12.40 -8.38
N PHE A 72 -22.65 12.57 -7.08
CA PHE A 72 -23.06 11.53 -6.14
C PHE A 72 -24.20 12.00 -5.25
N GLU A 73 -24.97 11.02 -4.77
CA GLU A 73 -26.14 11.22 -3.96
C GLU A 73 -25.78 11.18 -2.46
N ILE A 74 -26.37 12.05 -1.67
CA ILE A 74 -26.24 12.07 -0.21
C ILE A 74 -27.58 11.70 0.42
N SER A 75 -27.71 10.44 0.84
CA SER A 75 -28.97 9.87 1.29
C SER A 75 -29.45 10.40 2.65
N HIS A 76 -28.54 10.80 3.52
CA HIS A 76 -28.89 11.22 4.90
C HIS A 76 -29.12 12.73 5.06
N HIS A 77 -29.02 13.50 3.97
CA HIS A 77 -29.16 14.93 4.03
C HIS A 77 -30.65 15.34 4.02
N LYS A 78 -31.05 16.15 5.00
CA LYS A 78 -32.39 16.74 5.02
C LYS A 78 -32.48 17.82 3.95
N ILE A 79 -33.33 17.59 2.93
CA ILE A 79 -33.53 18.54 1.82
C ILE A 79 -33.96 19.91 2.30
N ARG A 80 -33.28 20.96 1.83
CA ARG A 80 -33.47 22.36 2.17
C ARG A 80 -33.55 23.20 0.90
N LYS A 81 -34.15 24.40 1.02
CA LYS A 81 -34.10 25.40 -0.06
C LYS A 81 -32.65 25.73 -0.41
N GLY A 82 -32.34 25.75 -1.72
CA GLY A 82 -31.01 26.00 -2.27
C GLY A 82 -30.17 24.75 -2.42
N ASP A 83 -30.68 23.56 -2.07
CA ASP A 83 -30.00 22.31 -2.38
C ASP A 83 -30.14 21.94 -3.86
N ILE A 84 -29.10 21.34 -4.43
CA ILE A 84 -29.17 20.69 -5.73
C ILE A 84 -29.54 19.23 -5.49
N VAL A 85 -30.55 18.76 -6.22
CA VAL A 85 -31.13 17.42 -6.01
C VAL A 85 -31.37 16.71 -7.33
N ASN A 86 -31.40 15.37 -7.26
CA ASN A 86 -31.94 14.52 -8.32
C ASN A 86 -33.38 14.10 -7.97
N LEU A 87 -34.14 13.80 -8.99
CA LEU A 87 -35.52 13.30 -8.85
C LEU A 87 -35.48 11.77 -8.96
N ARG A 88 -35.93 11.09 -7.90
CA ARG A 88 -36.04 9.63 -7.87
C ARG A 88 -37.25 9.12 -8.61
N SER A 89 -37.22 7.89 -9.09
CA SER A 89 -38.40 7.15 -9.55
C SER A 89 -39.45 7.05 -8.42
N GLU A 90 -40.65 6.74 -8.79
CA GLU A 90 -41.74 6.51 -7.81
C GLU A 90 -41.45 5.23 -6.99
N ARG A 91 -41.96 5.21 -5.75
CA ARG A 91 -41.78 4.03 -4.89
C ARG A 91 -42.47 2.81 -5.51
N GLY A 92 -41.77 1.70 -5.57
CA GLY A 92 -42.22 0.46 -6.20
C GLY A 92 -41.80 0.32 -7.66
N GLU A 93 -41.14 1.34 -8.24
CA GLU A 93 -40.58 1.29 -9.58
C GLU A 93 -39.05 1.18 -9.53
N PHE A 94 -38.49 0.35 -10.40
CA PHE A 94 -37.07 0.30 -10.65
C PHE A 94 -36.79 0.94 -12.01
N ALA A 95 -36.51 2.24 -11.99
CA ALA A 95 -36.05 2.98 -13.14
C ALA A 95 -34.70 3.63 -12.85
N PRO A 96 -33.83 3.87 -13.86
CA PRO A 96 -32.64 4.69 -13.66
C PRO A 96 -33.02 6.06 -13.09
N THR A 97 -32.25 6.56 -12.12
CA THR A 97 -32.41 7.93 -11.62
C THR A 97 -32.23 8.90 -12.77
N ASP A 98 -33.12 9.92 -12.87
CA ASP A 98 -32.95 10.98 -13.87
C ASP A 98 -31.61 11.68 -13.66
N SER A 99 -30.81 11.82 -14.71
CA SER A 99 -29.52 12.51 -14.67
C SER A 99 -29.65 14.03 -14.53
N LYS A 100 -30.88 14.59 -14.62
CA LYS A 100 -31.13 16.00 -14.47
C LYS A 100 -30.95 16.44 -13.01
N ARG A 101 -30.24 17.54 -12.82
CA ARG A 101 -30.02 18.17 -11.52
C ARG A 101 -31.00 19.34 -11.34
N TRP A 102 -31.61 19.41 -10.18
CA TRP A 102 -32.64 20.40 -9.88
C TRP A 102 -32.27 21.26 -8.68
N LEU A 103 -32.36 22.58 -8.78
CA LEU A 103 -32.23 23.50 -7.67
C LEU A 103 -33.58 23.58 -6.93
N VAL A 104 -33.58 23.33 -5.63
CA VAL A 104 -34.74 23.51 -4.77
C VAL A 104 -34.96 25.01 -4.53
N THR A 105 -35.95 25.61 -5.19
CA THR A 105 -36.26 27.06 -5.09
C THR A 105 -37.17 27.39 -3.92
N LYS A 106 -38.06 26.47 -3.54
CA LYS A 106 -39.04 26.65 -2.45
C LYS A 106 -39.38 25.30 -1.84
N ILE A 107 -39.62 25.27 -0.53
CA ILE A 107 -40.22 24.13 0.21
C ILE A 107 -41.40 24.67 1.03
N TYR A 108 -42.48 23.94 1.01
CA TYR A 108 -43.72 24.29 1.75
C TYR A 108 -44.51 23.02 2.09
N GLU A 109 -45.45 23.12 3.01
CA GLU A 109 -46.36 22.01 3.35
C GLU A 109 -47.69 22.17 2.58
N HIS A 110 -48.18 21.09 2.03
CA HIS A 110 -49.46 20.99 1.38
C HIS A 110 -50.11 19.64 1.73
N GLU A 111 -51.31 19.67 2.29
CA GLU A 111 -52.06 18.48 2.73
C GLU A 111 -51.28 17.56 3.70
N GLY A 112 -50.39 18.13 4.50
CA GLY A 112 -49.57 17.39 5.46
C GLY A 112 -48.29 16.77 4.87
N GLU A 113 -48.04 16.98 3.58
CA GLU A 113 -46.80 16.56 2.91
C GLU A 113 -45.86 17.76 2.67
N ARG A 114 -44.56 17.50 2.78
CA ARG A 114 -43.55 18.48 2.38
C ARG A 114 -43.33 18.40 0.88
N ILE A 115 -43.56 19.49 0.19
CA ILE A 115 -43.39 19.61 -1.25
C ILE A 115 -42.39 20.71 -1.60
N ALA A 116 -41.76 20.59 -2.78
CA ALA A 116 -40.77 21.52 -3.29
C ALA A 116 -41.07 21.96 -4.71
N ASP A 117 -40.69 23.20 -4.99
CA ASP A 117 -40.61 23.73 -6.34
C ASP A 117 -39.15 23.66 -6.80
N LEU A 118 -38.91 23.17 -8.01
CA LEU A 118 -37.62 22.85 -8.56
C LEU A 118 -37.37 23.64 -9.86
N GLN A 119 -36.12 24.03 -10.08
CA GLN A 119 -35.67 24.64 -11.32
C GLN A 119 -34.44 23.84 -11.85
N LEU A 120 -34.42 23.56 -13.15
CA LEU A 120 -33.33 22.79 -13.75
C LEU A 120 -32.01 23.55 -13.62
N ALA A 121 -30.99 22.87 -13.07
CA ALA A 121 -29.65 23.41 -12.89
C ALA A 121 -28.67 22.69 -13.82
N LEU A 122 -27.89 23.45 -14.60
CA LEU A 122 -26.79 22.91 -15.39
C LEU A 122 -25.54 22.70 -14.51
N ILE A 123 -24.60 21.91 -15.00
CA ILE A 123 -23.37 21.55 -14.29
C ILE A 123 -22.50 22.79 -13.98
N ASP A 124 -22.56 23.82 -14.83
CA ASP A 124 -21.84 25.10 -14.66
C ASP A 124 -22.56 26.06 -13.68
N GLY A 125 -23.65 25.60 -13.03
CA GLY A 125 -24.45 26.40 -12.11
C GLY A 125 -25.45 27.35 -12.77
N MET A 126 -25.54 27.36 -14.09
CA MET A 126 -26.59 28.13 -14.80
C MET A 126 -27.98 27.46 -14.60
N LEU A 127 -29.03 28.27 -14.56
CA LEU A 127 -30.39 27.80 -14.41
C LEU A 127 -31.13 27.90 -15.75
N GLU A 128 -31.85 26.85 -16.09
CA GLU A 128 -32.71 26.84 -17.28
C GLU A 128 -34.16 27.26 -16.93
N GLN A 129 -34.95 27.48 -17.98
CA GLN A 129 -36.37 27.83 -17.80
C GLN A 129 -37.24 26.64 -17.38
N GLU A 130 -36.73 25.41 -17.52
CA GLU A 130 -37.47 24.21 -17.10
C GLU A 130 -37.64 24.17 -15.58
N SER A 131 -38.86 24.01 -15.14
CA SER A 131 -39.22 24.00 -13.69
C SER A 131 -40.29 22.94 -13.41
N LEU A 132 -40.23 22.35 -12.23
CA LEU A 132 -41.24 21.45 -11.68
C LEU A 132 -41.84 22.08 -10.43
N GLN A 133 -43.16 22.02 -10.25
CA GLN A 133 -43.84 22.54 -9.09
C GLN A 133 -44.54 21.41 -8.34
N GLY A 134 -44.61 21.54 -7.01
CA GLY A 134 -45.37 20.62 -6.18
C GLY A 134 -44.78 19.20 -6.09
N VAL A 135 -43.47 19.04 -6.21
CA VAL A 135 -42.78 17.73 -6.13
C VAL A 135 -42.66 17.33 -4.66
N SER A 136 -43.06 16.10 -4.31
CA SER A 136 -42.85 15.57 -2.95
C SER A 136 -41.35 15.56 -2.59
N VAL A 137 -41.01 16.09 -1.42
CA VAL A 137 -39.65 16.13 -0.91
C VAL A 137 -39.06 14.69 -0.75
N ASP A 138 -39.92 13.70 -0.51
CA ASP A 138 -39.50 12.30 -0.39
C ASP A 138 -38.97 11.70 -1.71
N ARG A 139 -39.29 12.34 -2.83
CA ARG A 139 -38.72 11.98 -4.16
C ARG A 139 -37.43 12.67 -4.47
N LEU A 140 -36.92 13.49 -3.56
CA LEU A 140 -35.71 14.27 -3.79
C LEU A 140 -34.53 13.64 -3.03
N ILE A 141 -33.37 13.57 -3.70
CA ILE A 141 -32.11 13.22 -3.06
C ILE A 141 -31.08 14.30 -3.36
N LYS A 142 -30.38 14.75 -2.31
CA LYS A 142 -29.32 15.74 -2.49
C LYS A 142 -28.20 15.15 -3.31
N THR A 143 -27.68 15.94 -4.25
CA THR A 143 -26.51 15.60 -5.04
C THR A 143 -25.43 16.65 -4.89
N VAL A 144 -24.18 16.19 -4.93
CA VAL A 144 -22.97 17.04 -4.92
C VAL A 144 -22.10 16.65 -6.09
N SER A 145 -21.57 17.65 -6.79
CA SER A 145 -20.54 17.46 -7.81
C SER A 145 -19.16 17.52 -7.17
N GLN A 146 -18.22 16.73 -7.64
CA GLN A 146 -16.83 16.73 -7.16
C GLN A 146 -16.14 18.11 -7.24
N ASP A 147 -16.58 19.01 -8.12
CA ASP A 147 -16.02 20.36 -8.26
C ASP A 147 -16.71 21.40 -7.36
N GLU A 148 -17.76 21.02 -6.61
CA GLU A 148 -18.42 21.94 -5.68
C GLU A 148 -17.56 22.22 -4.45
N ILE A 149 -17.66 23.44 -3.91
CA ILE A 149 -17.06 23.79 -2.62
C ILE A 149 -17.90 23.13 -1.53
N ILE A 150 -17.26 22.25 -0.77
CA ILE A 150 -17.87 21.57 0.37
C ILE A 150 -17.37 22.17 1.69
N TYR A 151 -18.24 22.17 2.68
CA TYR A 151 -17.91 22.43 4.08
C TYR A 151 -18.15 21.14 4.85
N PRO A 152 -17.12 20.27 4.95
CA PRO A 152 -17.30 18.95 5.54
C PRO A 152 -17.45 19.02 7.05
N ALA A 153 -18.18 18.06 7.59
CA ALA A 153 -18.31 17.81 9.02
C ALA A 153 -18.35 16.32 9.30
N LEU A 154 -17.86 15.89 10.45
CA LEU A 154 -17.91 14.50 10.87
C LEU A 154 -18.96 14.33 11.97
N ARG A 155 -20.09 13.76 11.59
CA ARG A 155 -21.16 13.39 12.52
C ARG A 155 -20.86 12.01 13.12
N SER A 156 -20.81 11.94 14.45
CA SER A 156 -20.57 10.68 15.15
C SER A 156 -21.68 9.65 14.87
N ASP A 157 -21.28 8.41 14.62
CA ASP A 157 -22.15 7.25 14.42
C ASP A 157 -21.82 6.12 15.44
N GLY A 158 -21.31 6.53 16.59
CA GLY A 158 -20.98 5.65 17.71
C GLY A 158 -19.53 5.21 17.76
N GLU A 159 -19.22 4.45 18.80
CA GLU A 159 -17.89 3.93 19.07
C GLU A 159 -17.94 2.52 19.63
N VAL A 160 -16.82 1.81 19.52
CA VAL A 160 -16.60 0.51 20.19
C VAL A 160 -15.26 0.58 20.92
N ILE A 161 -15.31 0.32 22.23
CA ILE A 161 -14.16 0.38 23.11
C ILE A 161 -13.79 -1.08 23.51
N GLY A 162 -12.61 -1.54 23.04
CA GLY A 162 -12.03 -2.83 23.39
C GLY A 162 -10.99 -2.72 24.51
N ASP A 163 -10.43 -1.51 24.70
CA ASP A 163 -9.47 -1.22 25.78
C ASP A 163 -9.73 0.18 26.34
N VAL A 164 -10.30 0.22 27.52
CA VAL A 164 -10.59 1.49 28.25
C VAL A 164 -9.29 2.22 28.66
N ALA A 165 -8.19 1.51 28.86
CA ALA A 165 -6.90 2.12 29.23
C ALA A 165 -6.20 2.77 28.04
N ASN A 166 -6.55 2.39 26.79
CA ASN A 166 -5.99 2.93 25.58
C ASN A 166 -6.84 4.12 25.09
N SER A 167 -6.23 5.29 25.01
CA SER A 167 -6.89 6.49 24.50
C SER A 167 -6.87 6.63 22.97
N LEU A 168 -6.21 5.70 22.25
CA LEU A 168 -6.10 5.72 20.80
C LEU A 168 -7.31 5.07 20.14
N TYR A 169 -7.83 5.69 19.09
CA TYR A 169 -8.94 5.17 18.30
C TYR A 169 -8.55 5.01 16.82
N HIS A 170 -9.15 4.03 16.17
CA HIS A 170 -9.26 3.97 14.72
C HIS A 170 -10.50 4.76 14.29
N SER A 171 -10.53 5.26 13.06
CA SER A 171 -11.68 5.97 12.50
C SER A 171 -12.22 5.26 11.27
N VAL A 172 -13.54 5.13 11.20
CA VAL A 172 -14.25 4.64 10.03
C VAL A 172 -15.25 5.69 9.58
N ILE A 173 -15.10 6.19 8.36
CA ILE A 173 -15.89 7.30 7.83
C ILE A 173 -16.76 6.79 6.69
N CYS A 174 -18.07 6.90 6.86
CA CYS A 174 -19.05 6.68 5.80
C CYS A 174 -19.12 7.91 4.91
N SER A 175 -18.61 7.81 3.70
CA SER A 175 -18.56 8.92 2.74
C SER A 175 -18.23 8.43 1.33
N GLU A 176 -18.51 9.28 0.33
CA GLU A 176 -17.79 9.24 -0.92
C GLU A 176 -16.32 9.54 -0.65
N ASN A 177 -15.43 8.74 -1.24
CA ASN A 177 -14.01 8.77 -0.90
C ASN A 177 -13.31 10.06 -1.34
N TYR A 178 -13.69 10.68 -2.47
CA TYR A 178 -13.08 11.92 -2.93
C TYR A 178 -13.34 13.09 -1.96
N ASP A 179 -14.55 13.20 -1.42
CA ASP A 179 -14.87 14.27 -0.47
C ASP A 179 -14.21 14.06 0.88
N ALA A 180 -14.16 12.82 1.36
CA ALA A 180 -13.41 12.52 2.57
C ALA A 180 -11.91 12.81 2.39
N LEU A 181 -11.32 12.52 1.22
CA LEU A 181 -9.94 12.88 0.93
C LEU A 181 -9.72 14.38 0.89
N ARG A 182 -10.65 15.16 0.30
CA ARG A 182 -10.62 16.63 0.32
C ARG A 182 -10.73 17.20 1.73
N MET A 183 -11.60 16.63 2.55
CA MET A 183 -11.68 16.98 3.97
C MET A 183 -10.32 16.72 4.65
N LEU A 184 -9.74 15.52 4.52
CA LEU A 184 -8.44 15.19 5.11
C LEU A 184 -7.33 16.09 4.56
N ALA A 185 -7.37 16.45 3.28
CA ALA A 185 -6.42 17.37 2.65
C ALA A 185 -6.60 18.83 3.09
N SER A 186 -7.65 19.16 3.85
CA SER A 186 -7.82 20.46 4.49
C SER A 186 -7.38 20.50 5.95
N THR A 187 -6.90 19.37 6.48
CA THR A 187 -6.46 19.21 7.87
C THR A 187 -4.93 19.18 7.99
N ASP A 188 -4.46 19.14 9.21
CA ASP A 188 -3.03 18.97 9.56
C ASP A 188 -2.44 17.62 9.18
N LEU A 189 -3.20 16.71 8.58
CA LEU A 189 -2.72 15.42 8.08
C LEU A 189 -1.91 15.54 6.78
N ILE A 190 -1.89 16.70 6.13
CA ILE A 190 -1.07 16.96 4.95
C ILE A 190 0.40 16.61 5.24
N GLY A 191 0.95 15.72 4.44
CA GLY A 191 2.35 15.30 4.54
C GLY A 191 2.70 14.48 5.77
N LYS A 192 1.72 13.95 6.53
CA LYS A 192 1.94 13.19 7.77
C LYS A 192 1.57 11.70 7.67
N VAL A 193 0.89 11.27 6.63
CA VAL A 193 0.44 9.88 6.46
C VAL A 193 1.61 8.98 6.04
N ASP A 194 1.79 7.88 6.76
CA ASP A 194 2.88 6.92 6.52
C ASP A 194 2.56 5.88 5.45
N CYS A 195 1.31 5.45 5.39
CA CYS A 195 0.87 4.42 4.46
C CYS A 195 -0.54 4.70 3.97
N ILE A 196 -0.73 4.60 2.67
CA ILE A 196 -2.05 4.50 2.05
C ILE A 196 -2.14 3.15 1.37
N TYR A 197 -3.15 2.36 1.73
CA TYR A 197 -3.51 1.11 1.07
C TYR A 197 -4.86 1.28 0.40
N ILE A 198 -4.98 0.85 -0.85
CA ILE A 198 -6.25 0.88 -1.58
C ILE A 198 -6.46 -0.38 -2.41
N ASP A 199 -7.72 -0.80 -2.43
CA ASP A 199 -8.26 -1.87 -3.27
C ASP A 199 -9.41 -1.31 -4.12
N PRO A 200 -9.12 -0.56 -5.19
CA PRO A 200 -10.16 0.06 -6.01
C PRO A 200 -10.96 -1.00 -6.78
N PRO A 201 -12.18 -0.71 -7.25
CA PRO A 201 -12.93 -1.59 -8.14
C PRO A 201 -12.08 -1.97 -9.36
N TYR A 202 -12.11 -3.25 -9.79
CA TYR A 202 -11.18 -3.75 -10.80
C TYR A 202 -11.61 -3.55 -12.27
N ASN A 203 -12.72 -2.87 -12.51
CA ASN A 203 -13.23 -2.60 -13.86
C ASN A 203 -13.40 -3.87 -14.72
N THR A 204 -13.78 -5.00 -14.10
CA THR A 204 -13.80 -6.33 -14.73
C THR A 204 -14.88 -6.53 -15.79
N GLY A 205 -15.83 -5.58 -15.92
CA GLY A 205 -16.98 -5.69 -16.82
C GLY A 205 -18.15 -6.46 -16.22
N ASN A 206 -17.96 -7.13 -15.09
CA ASN A 206 -19.07 -7.56 -14.27
C ASN A 206 -19.72 -6.30 -13.69
N LYS A 207 -21.02 -6.29 -13.45
CA LYS A 207 -21.76 -5.15 -12.92
C LYS A 207 -21.41 -4.86 -11.43
N ASP A 208 -20.17 -5.09 -11.06
CA ASP A 208 -19.67 -4.98 -9.69
C ASP A 208 -19.32 -3.54 -9.31
N TRP A 209 -19.25 -2.66 -10.28
CA TRP A 209 -18.96 -1.26 -10.07
C TRP A 209 -20.25 -0.49 -9.85
N ILE A 210 -20.60 -0.26 -8.61
CA ILE A 210 -21.77 0.51 -8.18
C ILE A 210 -21.35 1.96 -7.85
N TYR A 211 -20.32 2.50 -8.45
CA TYR A 211 -20.19 3.95 -8.46
C TYR A 211 -21.19 4.49 -9.47
N ASN A 212 -22.01 5.44 -9.04
CA ASN A 212 -23.10 6.04 -9.80
C ASN A 212 -22.60 6.67 -11.12
N ASN A 213 -22.21 5.80 -12.02
CA ASN A 213 -21.71 6.10 -13.36
C ASN A 213 -22.86 5.96 -14.35
N ASN A 214 -23.82 6.91 -14.27
CA ASN A 214 -24.75 7.14 -15.37
C ASN A 214 -24.04 7.54 -16.68
N TYR A 215 -22.69 7.58 -16.67
CA TYR A 215 -21.83 7.97 -17.79
C TYR A 215 -21.09 6.80 -18.44
N ILE A 216 -21.09 5.59 -17.86
CA ILE A 216 -20.38 4.46 -18.44
C ILE A 216 -21.36 3.31 -18.65
N ASP A 217 -21.89 3.23 -19.88
CA ASP A 217 -22.55 2.03 -20.34
C ASP A 217 -21.53 0.87 -20.35
N GLY A 218 -21.94 -0.33 -19.95
CA GLY A 218 -21.08 -1.52 -19.93
C GLY A 218 -20.51 -1.93 -21.29
N SER A 219 -20.96 -1.30 -22.38
CA SER A 219 -20.47 -1.41 -23.76
C SER A 219 -19.50 -0.30 -24.16
N ASP A 220 -19.13 0.63 -23.23
CA ASP A 220 -18.32 1.80 -23.55
C ASP A 220 -16.88 1.42 -23.89
N GLU A 221 -16.40 1.78 -25.09
CA GLU A 221 -15.01 1.65 -25.52
C GLU A 221 -14.04 2.50 -24.65
N PHE A 222 -14.57 3.51 -23.94
CA PHE A 222 -13.82 4.43 -23.10
C PHE A 222 -13.75 4.03 -21.61
N LYS A 223 -14.19 2.83 -21.28
CA LYS A 223 -14.31 2.35 -19.90
C LYS A 223 -13.00 2.46 -19.11
N SER A 224 -11.85 2.13 -19.72
CA SER A 224 -10.55 2.28 -19.08
C SER A 224 -10.16 3.75 -18.88
N SER A 225 -10.54 4.65 -19.81
CA SER A 225 -10.32 6.10 -19.66
C SER A 225 -11.07 6.66 -18.46
N ALA A 226 -12.34 6.29 -18.32
CA ALA A 226 -13.17 6.72 -17.18
C ALA A 226 -12.60 6.20 -15.86
N PHE A 227 -12.17 4.92 -15.82
CA PHE A 227 -11.54 4.34 -14.65
C PHE A 227 -10.22 5.04 -14.29
N MET A 228 -9.37 5.36 -15.28
CA MET A 228 -8.14 6.09 -15.04
C MET A 228 -8.39 7.50 -14.48
N ASN A 229 -9.34 8.23 -15.05
CA ASN A 229 -9.74 9.55 -14.58
C ASN A 229 -10.29 9.50 -13.13
N PHE A 230 -11.16 8.54 -12.84
CA PHE A 230 -11.68 8.28 -11.50
C PHE A 230 -10.56 8.03 -10.47
N LEU A 231 -9.60 7.17 -10.81
CA LEU A 231 -8.50 6.81 -9.92
C LEU A 231 -7.48 7.95 -9.78
N GLU A 232 -7.15 8.65 -10.88
CA GLU A 232 -6.24 9.79 -10.88
C GLU A 232 -6.69 10.88 -9.92
N ARG A 233 -7.96 11.28 -9.98
CA ARG A 233 -8.52 12.34 -9.12
C ARG A 233 -8.34 12.01 -7.64
N LYS A 234 -8.68 10.78 -7.24
CA LYS A 234 -8.57 10.32 -5.85
C LYS A 234 -7.11 10.21 -5.38
N ILE A 235 -6.25 9.62 -6.21
CA ILE A 235 -4.82 9.53 -5.88
C ILE A 235 -4.17 10.92 -5.82
N LYS A 236 -4.63 11.90 -6.60
CA LYS A 236 -4.12 13.27 -6.56
C LYS A 236 -4.34 13.91 -5.18
N GLU A 237 -5.55 13.79 -4.62
CA GLU A 237 -5.83 14.26 -3.26
C GLU A 237 -5.06 13.45 -2.22
N ALA A 238 -5.12 12.12 -2.30
CA ALA A 238 -4.42 11.22 -1.38
C ALA A 238 -2.89 11.45 -1.34
N LYS A 239 -2.29 11.82 -2.46
CA LYS A 239 -0.86 12.13 -2.56
C LYS A 239 -0.45 13.30 -1.66
N THR A 240 -1.31 14.29 -1.45
CA THR A 240 -1.03 15.44 -0.58
C THR A 240 -0.87 15.05 0.88
N LEU A 241 -1.54 13.97 1.30
CA LEU A 241 -1.50 13.45 2.66
C LEU A 241 -0.20 12.68 2.97
N LEU A 242 0.41 12.05 1.96
CA LEU A 242 1.58 11.21 2.12
C LEU A 242 2.82 11.98 2.58
N ASN A 243 3.51 11.44 3.59
CA ASN A 243 4.79 12.00 4.06
C ASN A 243 5.84 11.95 2.94
N PRO A 244 6.31 13.12 2.44
CA PRO A 244 7.23 13.16 1.30
C PRO A 244 8.62 12.56 1.61
N SER A 245 8.97 12.43 2.90
CA SER A 245 10.28 11.91 3.33
C SER A 245 10.31 10.40 3.46
N ASP A 246 9.19 9.77 3.88
CA ASP A 246 9.13 8.33 4.16
C ASP A 246 7.69 7.84 4.25
N SER A 247 7.09 7.52 3.11
CA SER A 247 5.74 6.96 3.03
C SER A 247 5.58 5.98 1.88
N VAL A 248 4.46 5.27 1.86
CA VAL A 248 4.14 4.30 0.81
C VAL A 248 2.68 4.40 0.41
N LEU A 249 2.44 4.32 -0.91
CA LEU A 249 1.11 4.04 -1.47
C LEU A 249 1.11 2.60 -2.01
N ILE A 250 0.13 1.81 -1.59
CA ILE A 250 -0.08 0.43 -2.00
C ILE A 250 -1.40 0.35 -2.74
N VAL A 251 -1.39 -0.20 -3.96
CA VAL A 251 -2.57 -0.31 -4.82
C VAL A 251 -2.70 -1.75 -5.30
N THR A 252 -3.79 -2.41 -4.97
CA THR A 252 -4.12 -3.73 -5.52
C THR A 252 -4.94 -3.58 -6.79
N ILE A 253 -4.70 -4.43 -7.77
CA ILE A 253 -5.40 -4.39 -9.07
C ILE A 253 -5.34 -5.75 -9.76
N ASP A 254 -6.28 -6.01 -10.65
CA ASP A 254 -6.29 -7.23 -11.45
C ASP A 254 -5.53 -7.10 -12.78
N GLU A 255 -5.55 -8.19 -13.56
CA GLU A 255 -4.86 -8.29 -14.85
C GLU A 255 -5.44 -7.41 -15.95
N LYS A 256 -6.64 -6.85 -15.80
CA LYS A 256 -7.26 -6.02 -16.86
C LYS A 256 -6.69 -4.61 -16.86
N GLU A 257 -6.53 -4.03 -15.69
CA GLU A 257 -6.13 -2.63 -15.57
C GLU A 257 -4.71 -2.46 -14.99
N TYR A 258 -3.98 -3.54 -14.65
CA TYR A 258 -2.66 -3.40 -14.00
C TYR A 258 -1.66 -2.60 -14.82
N LEU A 259 -1.65 -2.74 -16.16
CA LEU A 259 -0.75 -1.96 -17.02
C LEU A 259 -1.08 -0.47 -16.96
N ASN A 260 -2.36 -0.13 -17.08
CA ASN A 260 -2.84 1.25 -17.05
C ASN A 260 -2.57 1.90 -15.69
N VAL A 261 -2.91 1.21 -14.60
CA VAL A 261 -2.64 1.68 -13.24
C VAL A 261 -1.13 1.85 -13.01
N GLY A 262 -0.30 0.90 -13.45
CA GLY A 262 1.15 1.01 -13.34
C GLY A 262 1.72 2.23 -14.07
N MET A 263 1.18 2.55 -15.25
CA MET A 263 1.53 3.75 -16.03
C MET A 263 1.06 5.03 -15.32
N LEU A 264 -0.17 5.05 -14.82
CA LEU A 264 -0.73 6.17 -14.06
C LEU A 264 0.13 6.49 -12.84
N LEU A 265 0.47 5.47 -12.03
CA LEU A 265 1.32 5.64 -10.85
C LEU A 265 2.72 6.20 -11.21
N ARG A 266 3.31 5.75 -12.32
CA ARG A 266 4.59 6.29 -12.79
C ARG A 266 4.49 7.76 -13.20
N GLN A 267 3.39 8.18 -13.80
CA GLN A 267 3.15 9.59 -14.14
C GLN A 267 2.93 10.45 -12.90
N MET A 268 2.13 9.96 -11.95
CA MET A 268 1.79 10.71 -10.73
C MET A 268 2.94 10.79 -9.72
N PHE A 269 3.84 9.80 -9.70
CA PHE A 269 4.96 9.71 -8.75
C PHE A 269 6.33 9.57 -9.44
N PRO A 270 6.76 10.53 -10.26
CA PRO A 270 7.96 10.40 -11.09
C PRO A 270 9.27 10.26 -10.29
N GLY A 271 9.27 10.63 -9.01
CA GLY A 271 10.43 10.52 -8.12
C GLY A 271 10.40 9.31 -7.19
N ALA A 272 9.33 8.51 -7.21
CA ALA A 272 9.18 7.36 -6.33
C ALA A 272 9.79 6.09 -6.94
N ARG A 273 10.13 5.13 -6.07
CA ARG A 273 10.47 3.77 -6.49
C ARG A 273 9.21 2.93 -6.52
N ILE A 274 8.87 2.42 -7.69
CA ILE A 274 7.65 1.64 -7.89
C ILE A 274 8.02 0.18 -8.17
N GLN A 275 7.46 -0.73 -7.40
CA GLN A 275 7.55 -2.17 -7.63
C GLN A 275 6.15 -2.77 -7.77
N MET A 276 6.04 -3.78 -8.61
CA MET A 276 4.85 -4.61 -8.76
C MET A 276 5.13 -5.99 -8.17
N ILE A 277 4.20 -6.49 -7.38
CA ILE A 277 4.20 -7.82 -6.79
C ILE A 277 3.05 -8.60 -7.42
N SER A 278 3.30 -9.83 -7.82
CA SER A 278 2.25 -10.79 -8.21
C SER A 278 1.95 -11.69 -7.03
N SER A 279 0.72 -11.64 -6.52
CA SER A 279 0.27 -12.43 -5.37
C SER A 279 -0.76 -13.47 -5.77
N VAL A 280 -0.53 -14.72 -5.43
CA VAL A 280 -1.49 -15.80 -5.66
C VAL A 280 -2.58 -15.71 -4.60
N ILE A 281 -3.80 -15.38 -5.03
CA ILE A 281 -4.99 -15.24 -4.17
C ILE A 281 -5.96 -16.41 -4.29
N ASN A 282 -5.86 -17.19 -5.36
CA ASN A 282 -6.64 -18.38 -5.61
C ASN A 282 -5.77 -19.47 -6.27
N PRO A 283 -5.09 -20.33 -5.49
CA PRO A 283 -4.22 -21.37 -6.04
C PRO A 283 -4.91 -22.36 -6.98
N ALA A 284 -6.23 -22.58 -6.84
CA ALA A 284 -7.01 -23.44 -7.72
C ALA A 284 -7.28 -22.81 -9.09
N GLY A 285 -7.12 -21.48 -9.19
CA GLY A 285 -7.46 -20.70 -10.37
C GLY A 285 -8.98 -20.54 -10.57
N SER A 286 -9.36 -19.47 -11.23
CA SER A 286 -10.73 -19.25 -11.71
C SER A 286 -10.79 -19.65 -13.18
N SER A 287 -11.59 -20.67 -13.48
CA SER A 287 -11.78 -21.18 -14.85
C SER A 287 -12.35 -20.09 -15.76
N ARG A 288 -11.83 -19.99 -16.98
CA ARG A 288 -12.30 -19.10 -18.04
C ARG A 288 -12.48 -19.87 -19.33
N ASN A 289 -13.45 -19.48 -20.13
CA ASN A 289 -13.61 -20.05 -21.44
C ASN A 289 -12.49 -19.52 -22.36
N GLU A 290 -11.73 -20.44 -22.96
CA GLU A 290 -10.68 -20.14 -23.95
C GLU A 290 -9.47 -19.34 -23.48
N GLU A 291 -9.32 -19.11 -22.16
CA GLU A 291 -8.20 -18.40 -21.54
C GLU A 291 -7.56 -19.21 -20.42
N PHE A 292 -6.33 -18.85 -20.05
CA PHE A 292 -5.68 -19.42 -18.87
C PHE A 292 -6.44 -19.05 -17.58
N SER A 293 -6.56 -20.01 -16.67
CA SER A 293 -7.19 -19.79 -15.37
C SER A 293 -6.44 -18.74 -14.57
N ARG A 294 -7.16 -17.75 -14.06
CA ARG A 294 -6.59 -16.69 -13.20
C ARG A 294 -6.36 -17.23 -11.80
N SER A 295 -5.17 -17.02 -11.27
CA SER A 295 -4.81 -17.41 -9.88
C SER A 295 -4.30 -16.25 -9.02
N ASN A 296 -3.93 -15.13 -9.63
CA ASN A 296 -3.23 -14.04 -8.96
C ASN A 296 -3.86 -12.66 -9.18
N GLU A 297 -3.43 -11.72 -8.38
CA GLU A 297 -3.62 -10.28 -8.54
C GLU A 297 -2.27 -9.56 -8.44
N PHE A 298 -2.26 -8.28 -8.74
CA PHE A 298 -1.07 -7.44 -8.70
C PHE A 298 -1.17 -6.40 -7.59
N ILE A 299 -0.05 -6.18 -6.90
CA ILE A 299 0.10 -5.18 -5.86
C ILE A 299 1.18 -4.22 -6.29
N TYR A 300 0.82 -2.98 -6.57
CA TYR A 300 1.78 -1.90 -6.79
C TYR A 300 2.17 -1.27 -5.47
N VAL A 301 3.47 -1.12 -5.28
CA VAL A 301 4.08 -0.48 -4.11
C VAL A 301 4.86 0.74 -4.57
N VAL A 302 4.35 1.92 -4.25
CA VAL A 302 4.95 3.22 -4.56
C VAL A 302 5.68 3.73 -3.34
N MET A 303 6.99 3.57 -3.30
CA MET A 303 7.86 3.96 -2.18
C MET A 303 8.37 5.38 -2.36
N ILE A 304 7.96 6.27 -1.45
CA ILE A 304 8.26 7.70 -1.49
C ILE A 304 9.41 8.02 -0.54
N GLY A 305 10.32 8.87 -0.95
CA GLY A 305 11.47 9.30 -0.14
C GLY A 305 12.37 8.12 0.25
N LYS A 306 12.55 7.93 1.57
CA LYS A 306 13.41 6.89 2.16
C LYS A 306 12.68 5.56 2.39
N SER A 307 11.38 5.49 2.12
CA SER A 307 10.56 4.31 2.36
C SER A 307 11.15 3.07 1.72
N LYS A 308 11.22 2.00 2.45
CA LYS A 308 11.75 0.69 2.01
C LYS A 308 11.10 -0.42 2.82
N PRO A 309 10.95 -1.61 2.23
CA PRO A 309 10.37 -2.73 2.97
C PRO A 309 11.31 -3.18 4.11
N VAL A 310 10.71 -3.50 5.25
CA VAL A 310 11.40 -4.06 6.41
C VAL A 310 11.58 -5.57 6.21
N ARG A 311 12.72 -6.10 6.65
CA ARG A 311 12.95 -7.55 6.65
C ARG A 311 12.09 -8.22 7.72
N THR A 312 11.51 -9.36 7.40
CA THR A 312 10.67 -10.13 8.32
C THR A 312 10.88 -11.64 8.13
N SER A 313 10.42 -12.44 9.08
CA SER A 313 10.39 -13.90 8.96
C SER A 313 9.26 -14.30 8.00
N LEU A 314 9.61 -15.05 6.95
CA LEU A 314 8.68 -15.51 5.91
C LEU A 314 8.79 -17.01 5.74
N SER A 315 7.67 -17.70 5.67
CA SER A 315 7.60 -19.04 5.11
C SER A 315 7.85 -18.94 3.61
N THR A 316 8.96 -19.48 3.16
CA THR A 316 9.31 -19.47 1.74
C THR A 316 9.18 -20.87 1.18
N ASP A 317 8.37 -21.01 0.20
CA ASP A 317 8.18 -22.05 -0.79
C ASP A 317 6.97 -22.96 -0.59
N SER A 318 6.28 -23.14 -1.72
CA SER A 318 5.22 -24.11 -2.02
C SER A 318 5.53 -25.59 -1.68
N LYS A 319 6.63 -25.89 -1.00
CA LYS A 319 7.07 -27.25 -0.60
C LYS A 319 7.23 -27.45 0.91
N GLY A 320 6.78 -26.53 1.74
CA GLY A 320 6.79 -26.71 3.20
C GLY A 320 8.17 -26.80 3.85
N SER A 321 9.23 -26.43 3.15
CA SER A 321 10.56 -26.31 3.76
C SER A 321 10.74 -24.86 4.24
N SER A 322 10.45 -24.64 5.52
CA SER A 322 10.72 -23.38 6.17
C SER A 322 12.21 -23.06 6.04
N ILE A 323 12.53 -21.93 5.38
CA ILE A 323 13.91 -21.40 5.37
C ILE A 323 14.27 -20.89 6.77
N SER A 324 13.25 -20.52 7.58
CA SER A 324 13.41 -20.06 8.96
C SER A 324 14.00 -21.10 9.91
N SER A 325 13.83 -22.41 9.64
CA SER A 325 14.40 -23.45 10.50
C SER A 325 15.88 -23.72 10.32
N ARG A 326 16.53 -23.11 9.31
CA ARG A 326 17.99 -23.23 9.14
C ARG A 326 18.70 -22.25 10.06
N LYS A 327 19.05 -22.71 11.25
CA LYS A 327 19.91 -21.95 12.19
C LYS A 327 21.30 -21.72 11.63
N SER A 328 21.80 -22.56 10.69
CA SER A 328 23.13 -22.46 10.09
C SER A 328 23.20 -21.40 8.97
N VAL A 329 24.36 -20.74 8.88
CA VAL A 329 24.64 -19.78 7.81
C VAL A 329 24.81 -20.45 6.45
N GLN A 330 24.55 -19.69 5.38
CA GLN A 330 24.77 -20.16 4.02
C GLN A 330 26.20 -19.88 3.59
N TRP A 331 26.97 -20.94 3.36
CA TRP A 331 28.30 -20.87 2.82
C TRP A 331 28.29 -20.72 1.30
N SER A 332 29.11 -19.83 0.78
CA SER A 332 29.29 -19.61 -0.66
C SER A 332 30.51 -20.29 -1.18
N SER A 333 30.46 -20.88 -2.38
CA SER A 333 31.68 -21.46 -2.99
C SER A 333 32.72 -20.36 -3.26
N LEU A 334 33.95 -20.59 -2.81
CA LEU A 334 35.08 -19.70 -3.09
C LEU A 334 35.48 -19.73 -4.55
N THR A 335 35.28 -20.85 -5.25
CA THR A 335 35.58 -20.99 -6.67
C THR A 335 34.60 -20.21 -7.52
N ARG A 336 35.06 -19.23 -8.27
CA ARG A 336 34.20 -18.41 -9.16
C ARG A 336 33.69 -19.22 -10.33
N GLN A 337 32.46 -18.91 -10.76
CA GLN A 337 31.77 -19.54 -11.88
C GLN A 337 31.59 -18.57 -13.07
N GLY A 338 31.24 -19.11 -14.24
CA GLY A 338 30.98 -18.33 -15.46
C GLY A 338 32.25 -17.77 -16.12
N ALA A 339 32.08 -16.82 -17.04
CA ALA A 339 33.16 -16.22 -17.83
C ALA A 339 34.20 -15.48 -16.94
N ASN A 340 33.70 -14.77 -15.91
CA ASN A 340 34.57 -14.04 -14.97
C ASN A 340 35.30 -14.95 -13.95
N GLY A 341 35.02 -16.25 -13.97
CA GLY A 341 35.69 -17.24 -13.13
C GLY A 341 36.89 -17.91 -13.82
N LYS A 342 37.18 -17.64 -15.09
CA LYS A 342 38.31 -18.17 -15.81
C LYS A 342 39.62 -17.52 -15.35
N GLN A 343 40.72 -18.30 -15.29
CA GLN A 343 42.03 -17.80 -14.91
C GLN A 343 42.48 -16.62 -15.81
N SER A 344 42.22 -16.68 -17.13
CA SER A 344 42.56 -15.62 -18.07
C SER A 344 41.86 -14.26 -17.79
N ALA A 345 40.72 -14.29 -17.16
CA ALA A 345 40.00 -13.07 -16.81
C ALA A 345 40.53 -12.40 -15.52
N ARG A 346 41.09 -13.19 -14.60
CA ARG A 346 41.58 -12.72 -13.29
C ARG A 346 42.81 -13.50 -12.85
N PRO A 347 43.97 -13.32 -13.50
CA PRO A 347 45.15 -14.13 -13.26
C PRO A 347 45.66 -14.06 -11.80
N ASN A 348 45.54 -12.91 -11.16
CA ASN A 348 45.96 -12.70 -9.76
C ASN A 348 45.10 -13.45 -8.73
N LEU A 349 44.00 -14.08 -9.13
CA LEU A 349 43.17 -14.90 -8.24
C LEU A 349 43.30 -16.41 -8.53
N HIS A 350 44.32 -16.80 -9.27
CA HIS A 350 44.63 -18.18 -9.54
C HIS A 350 45.94 -18.57 -8.81
N TYR A 351 45.82 -19.17 -7.64
CA TYR A 351 46.91 -19.54 -6.75
C TYR A 351 46.58 -20.84 -6.02
N PRO A 352 47.59 -21.61 -5.54
CA PRO A 352 47.36 -22.81 -4.75
C PRO A 352 47.02 -22.49 -3.31
N LEU A 353 46.16 -23.32 -2.73
CA LEU A 353 45.97 -23.44 -1.27
C LEU A 353 46.74 -24.71 -0.85
N TRP A 354 47.70 -24.56 0.06
CA TRP A 354 48.58 -25.64 0.48
C TRP A 354 48.03 -26.30 1.75
N PHE A 355 48.01 -27.64 1.74
CA PHE A 355 47.53 -28.46 2.83
C PHE A 355 48.57 -29.51 3.23
N ASP A 356 48.62 -29.84 4.52
CA ASP A 356 49.30 -31.02 5.01
C ASP A 356 48.56 -32.27 4.51
N LYS A 357 49.26 -33.19 3.93
CA LYS A 357 48.70 -34.39 3.29
C LYS A 357 48.18 -35.42 4.30
N LYS A 358 48.81 -35.49 5.49
CA LYS A 358 48.47 -36.46 6.53
C LYS A 358 47.30 -35.99 7.39
N THR A 359 47.34 -34.74 7.82
CA THR A 359 46.34 -34.16 8.69
C THR A 359 45.17 -33.53 7.94
N GLY A 360 45.41 -33.15 6.67
CA GLY A 360 44.43 -32.37 5.88
C GLY A 360 44.30 -30.91 6.32
N GLU A 361 45.17 -30.42 7.18
CA GLU A 361 45.13 -29.04 7.67
C GLU A 361 45.63 -28.05 6.61
N PHE A 362 44.98 -26.88 6.59
CA PHE A 362 45.40 -25.76 5.74
C PHE A 362 46.70 -25.17 6.31
N LEU A 363 47.68 -24.97 5.46
CA LEU A 363 48.97 -24.41 5.84
C LEU A 363 49.09 -22.93 5.46
N TYR A 364 48.99 -22.63 4.17
CA TYR A 364 49.08 -21.25 3.66
C TYR A 364 48.48 -21.12 2.25
N ALA A 365 48.25 -19.87 1.82
CA ALA A 365 47.90 -19.53 0.46
C ALA A 365 49.15 -19.13 -0.34
N GLY A 366 49.36 -19.76 -1.47
CA GLY A 366 50.49 -19.43 -2.33
C GLY A 366 50.33 -18.15 -3.13
N THR A 367 51.35 -17.77 -3.88
CA THR A 367 51.28 -16.60 -4.79
C THR A 367 50.53 -16.95 -6.08
N PRO A 368 49.96 -15.94 -6.78
CA PRO A 368 49.33 -16.14 -8.08
C PRO A 368 50.26 -16.79 -9.11
N LEU A 369 49.72 -17.73 -9.85
CA LEU A 369 50.46 -18.53 -10.85
C LEU A 369 49.76 -18.53 -12.20
N SER A 370 50.56 -18.64 -13.27
CA SER A 370 50.04 -18.97 -14.60
C SER A 370 49.57 -20.43 -14.66
N VAL A 371 48.78 -20.76 -15.69
CA VAL A 371 48.35 -22.16 -15.94
C VAL A 371 49.54 -23.08 -16.12
N LYS A 372 50.60 -22.61 -16.78
CA LYS A 372 51.83 -23.38 -17.01
C LYS A 372 52.56 -23.69 -15.70
N GLU A 373 52.79 -22.71 -14.86
CA GLU A 373 53.43 -22.91 -13.55
C GLU A 373 52.62 -23.85 -12.65
N ARG A 374 51.28 -23.74 -12.68
CA ARG A 374 50.41 -24.70 -12.01
C ARG A 374 50.65 -26.13 -12.51
N ASP A 375 50.65 -26.33 -13.84
CA ASP A 375 50.79 -27.64 -14.44
C ASP A 375 52.19 -28.24 -14.13
N ASP A 376 53.23 -27.41 -14.10
CA ASP A 376 54.59 -27.79 -13.69
C ASP A 376 54.61 -28.24 -12.22
N ILE A 377 53.96 -27.52 -11.31
CA ILE A 377 53.82 -27.90 -9.90
C ILE A 377 53.09 -29.24 -9.79
N CYS A 378 51.94 -29.37 -10.45
CA CYS A 378 51.11 -30.57 -10.37
C CYS A 378 51.82 -31.81 -10.92
N SER A 379 52.67 -31.66 -11.93
CA SER A 379 53.44 -32.76 -12.55
C SER A 379 54.63 -33.22 -11.69
N ASN A 380 55.12 -32.34 -10.83
CA ASN A 380 56.32 -32.62 -10.00
C ASN A 380 55.96 -33.08 -8.56
N ILE A 381 54.69 -33.14 -8.19
CA ILE A 381 54.27 -33.65 -6.87
C ILE A 381 54.51 -35.15 -6.79
N SER A 382 55.34 -35.55 -5.83
CA SER A 382 55.61 -36.94 -5.52
C SER A 382 54.61 -37.50 -4.48
N SER A 383 54.48 -38.84 -4.50
CA SER A 383 53.75 -39.56 -3.45
C SER A 383 54.38 -39.43 -2.06
N SER A 384 55.64 -39.05 -1.99
CA SER A 384 56.39 -38.81 -0.75
C SER A 384 56.28 -37.40 -0.19
N ASP A 385 55.68 -36.46 -0.92
CA ASP A 385 55.54 -35.09 -0.42
C ASP A 385 54.52 -35.01 0.69
N ASP A 386 54.87 -34.33 1.78
CA ASP A 386 54.00 -34.12 2.94
C ASP A 386 52.98 -32.97 2.74
N VAL A 387 53.16 -32.14 1.70
CA VAL A 387 52.36 -30.96 1.40
C VAL A 387 51.76 -31.03 0.01
N ILE A 388 50.48 -30.73 -0.12
CA ILE A 388 49.72 -30.81 -1.36
C ILE A 388 49.02 -29.51 -1.70
N PRO A 389 49.02 -29.04 -2.97
CA PRO A 389 48.30 -27.86 -3.41
C PRO A 389 46.90 -28.21 -3.90
N VAL A 390 45.96 -27.34 -3.60
CA VAL A 390 44.60 -27.35 -4.15
C VAL A 390 44.41 -26.08 -5.00
N PHE A 391 44.09 -26.27 -6.26
CA PHE A 391 43.85 -25.19 -7.22
C PHE A 391 42.35 -25.02 -7.52
N PRO A 392 41.89 -23.80 -7.91
CA PRO A 392 40.51 -23.61 -8.34
C PRO A 392 40.32 -24.18 -9.77
N GLY A 393 39.31 -25.04 -9.93
CA GLY A 393 38.99 -25.67 -11.20
C GLY A 393 39.66 -27.01 -11.45
N SER A 394 39.93 -27.35 -12.71
CA SER A 394 40.59 -28.58 -13.15
C SER A 394 41.74 -28.26 -14.09
N LEU A 395 42.59 -29.25 -14.46
CA LEU A 395 43.65 -29.04 -15.43
C LEU A 395 43.15 -28.47 -16.75
N LYS A 396 42.00 -28.97 -17.24
CA LYS A 396 41.40 -28.51 -18.51
C LYS A 396 40.62 -27.17 -18.39
N ASN A 397 40.24 -26.80 -17.15
CA ASN A 397 39.43 -25.61 -16.93
C ASN A 397 39.92 -24.87 -15.68
N ALA A 398 41.02 -24.14 -15.84
CA ALA A 398 41.57 -23.29 -14.79
C ALA A 398 40.61 -22.16 -14.41
N LYS A 399 40.26 -22.12 -13.15
CA LYS A 399 39.38 -21.11 -12.55
C LYS A 399 40.13 -20.19 -11.61
N THR A 400 39.41 -19.34 -10.93
CA THR A 400 39.92 -18.40 -9.94
C THR A 400 39.16 -18.51 -8.63
N TRP A 401 39.80 -18.13 -7.55
CA TRP A 401 39.16 -17.95 -6.25
C TRP A 401 38.36 -16.66 -6.17
N GLY A 402 37.51 -16.55 -5.18
CA GLY A 402 36.72 -15.37 -4.90
C GLY A 402 37.43 -14.27 -4.11
N LEU A 403 38.52 -14.63 -3.43
CA LEU A 403 39.37 -13.77 -2.60
C LEU A 403 40.79 -13.73 -3.11
N SER A 404 41.55 -12.68 -2.77
CA SER A 404 43.00 -12.66 -2.97
C SER A 404 43.70 -13.54 -1.94
N ASN A 405 44.88 -14.05 -2.29
CA ASN A 405 45.68 -14.91 -1.41
C ASN A 405 45.99 -14.26 -0.06
N GLU A 406 46.27 -12.97 -0.03
CA GLU A 406 46.53 -12.18 1.18
C GLU A 406 45.38 -12.21 2.21
N ARG A 407 44.15 -12.42 1.78
CA ARG A 407 42.97 -12.46 2.66
C ARG A 407 42.63 -13.85 3.18
N ILE A 408 43.19 -14.89 2.60
CA ILE A 408 42.81 -16.27 2.93
C ILE A 408 43.15 -16.61 4.38
N GLU A 409 44.35 -16.28 4.84
CA GLU A 409 44.84 -16.64 6.17
C GLU A 409 44.02 -15.95 7.26
N ASP A 410 43.68 -14.64 7.10
CA ASP A 410 42.80 -13.93 8.01
C ASP A 410 41.41 -14.58 8.05
N TYR A 411 40.86 -14.95 6.88
CA TYR A 411 39.55 -15.60 6.80
C TYR A 411 39.55 -17.01 7.42
N VAL A 412 40.63 -17.76 7.31
CA VAL A 412 40.76 -19.06 7.97
C VAL A 412 40.86 -18.88 9.48
N THR A 413 41.67 -17.95 9.95
CA THR A 413 41.86 -17.66 11.38
C THR A 413 40.55 -17.23 12.05
N ARG A 414 39.74 -16.45 11.32
CA ARG A 414 38.41 -15.99 11.80
C ARG A 414 37.27 -16.99 11.59
N ARG A 415 37.57 -18.20 11.10
CA ARG A 415 36.57 -19.24 10.76
C ARG A 415 35.60 -18.78 9.68
N TYR A 416 36.01 -17.89 8.76
CA TYR A 416 35.23 -17.42 7.61
C TYR A 416 35.43 -18.23 6.35
N ILE A 417 36.33 -19.23 6.37
CA ILE A 417 36.52 -20.23 5.34
C ILE A 417 36.28 -21.62 5.93
N LYS A 418 35.64 -22.45 5.12
CA LYS A 418 35.35 -23.85 5.43
C LYS A 418 35.86 -24.71 4.28
N PHE A 419 36.61 -25.77 4.62
CA PHE A 419 37.11 -26.72 3.67
C PHE A 419 36.26 -28.00 3.69
N GLY A 420 35.86 -28.47 2.50
CA GLY A 420 35.17 -29.74 2.36
C GLY A 420 36.16 -30.92 2.48
N GLU A 421 35.67 -32.15 2.33
CA GLU A 421 36.51 -33.34 2.35
C GLU A 421 37.52 -33.36 1.19
N PRO A 422 38.73 -33.82 1.43
CA PRO A 422 39.73 -33.98 0.37
C PRO A 422 39.28 -35.05 -0.62
N SER A 423 39.53 -34.82 -1.89
CA SER A 423 39.23 -35.74 -2.98
C SER A 423 40.31 -35.67 -4.06
N VAL A 424 40.35 -36.65 -4.92
CA VAL A 424 41.22 -36.65 -6.10
C VAL A 424 40.32 -36.48 -7.33
N SER A 425 40.57 -35.47 -8.14
CA SER A 425 39.79 -35.21 -9.36
C SER A 425 40.03 -36.32 -10.41
N LYS A 426 39.16 -36.35 -11.43
CA LYS A 426 39.34 -37.30 -12.57
C LYS A 426 40.67 -37.11 -13.31
N ASP A 427 41.29 -35.97 -13.19
CA ASP A 427 42.59 -35.62 -13.79
C ASP A 427 43.76 -35.93 -12.85
N GLY A 428 43.53 -36.64 -11.73
CA GLY A 428 44.57 -37.04 -10.77
C GLY A 428 45.00 -35.93 -9.80
N LEU A 429 44.40 -34.76 -9.85
CA LEU A 429 44.70 -33.65 -8.95
C LEU A 429 44.01 -33.76 -7.61
N TYR A 430 44.70 -33.37 -6.56
CA TYR A 430 44.07 -33.10 -5.29
C TYR A 430 43.05 -31.97 -5.44
N SER A 431 41.86 -32.22 -4.97
CA SER A 431 40.73 -31.29 -5.06
C SER A 431 40.02 -31.21 -3.71
N ARG A 432 39.60 -30.02 -3.36
CA ARG A 432 38.84 -29.77 -2.14
C ARG A 432 37.82 -28.66 -2.38
N ALA A 433 36.61 -28.87 -1.95
CA ALA A 433 35.63 -27.79 -1.97
C ALA A 433 36.03 -26.74 -0.95
N VAL A 434 36.04 -25.47 -1.36
CA VAL A 434 36.38 -24.36 -0.49
C VAL A 434 35.18 -23.41 -0.46
N TYR A 435 34.69 -23.14 0.74
CA TYR A 435 33.56 -22.26 0.97
C TYR A 435 33.97 -21.05 1.82
N TYR A 436 33.31 -19.94 1.65
CA TYR A 436 33.59 -18.72 2.42
C TYR A 436 32.33 -17.99 2.80
N LEU A 437 32.40 -17.13 3.82
CA LEU A 437 31.35 -16.22 4.19
C LEU A 437 31.47 -14.94 3.39
N THR A 438 30.34 -14.49 2.82
CA THR A 438 30.28 -13.22 2.10
C THR A 438 30.34 -12.05 3.07
N SER A 439 30.73 -10.85 2.58
CA SER A 439 30.79 -9.64 3.40
C SER A 439 29.50 -9.36 4.16
N GLY A 440 28.33 -9.60 3.54
CA GLY A 440 27.05 -9.40 4.22
C GLY A 440 26.81 -10.36 5.38
N ILE A 441 27.39 -11.56 5.39
CA ILE A 441 27.36 -12.47 6.55
C ILE A 441 28.34 -12.01 7.62
N ILE A 442 29.54 -11.58 7.20
CA ILE A 442 30.57 -11.06 8.10
C ILE A 442 30.06 -9.82 8.84
N ASP A 443 29.38 -8.89 8.15
CA ASP A 443 28.73 -7.72 8.75
C ASP A 443 27.69 -8.09 9.83
N LEU A 444 27.00 -9.23 9.68
CA LEU A 444 26.07 -9.75 10.69
C LEU A 444 26.79 -10.40 11.88
N ILE A 445 27.97 -11.02 11.63
CA ILE A 445 28.83 -11.54 12.70
C ILE A 445 29.37 -10.38 13.53
N GLU A 446 29.86 -9.32 12.89
CA GLU A 446 30.37 -8.11 13.57
C GLU A 446 29.29 -7.38 14.39
N LYS A 447 28.00 -7.57 14.04
CA LYS A 447 26.85 -7.06 14.79
C LYS A 447 26.30 -8.03 15.84
N GLU A 448 26.96 -9.16 16.04
CA GLU A 448 26.53 -10.22 16.94
C GLU A 448 25.16 -10.84 16.61
N GLU A 449 24.65 -10.63 15.39
CA GLU A 449 23.43 -11.27 14.88
C GLU A 449 23.68 -12.73 14.47
N ILE A 450 24.95 -13.10 14.25
CA ILE A 450 25.44 -14.46 13.96
C ILE A 450 26.60 -14.74 14.92
N VAL A 451 26.57 -15.90 15.58
CA VAL A 451 27.60 -16.33 16.54
C VAL A 451 28.11 -17.72 16.17
N TRP A 452 29.31 -18.02 16.59
CA TRP A 452 29.89 -19.36 16.45
C TRP A 452 29.24 -20.31 17.47
N ASP A 453 28.77 -21.46 17.00
CA ASP A 453 28.24 -22.53 17.83
C ASP A 453 29.27 -23.65 17.93
N GLU A 454 29.80 -23.88 19.11
CA GLU A 454 30.84 -24.89 19.34
C GLU A 454 30.29 -26.34 19.20
N GLU A 455 29.01 -26.57 19.51
CA GLU A 455 28.40 -27.89 19.36
C GLU A 455 28.13 -28.24 17.90
N MET A 456 27.70 -27.25 17.10
CA MET A 456 27.51 -27.44 15.67
C MET A 456 28.85 -27.39 14.88
N GLY A 457 29.87 -26.77 15.43
CA GLY A 457 31.12 -26.46 14.72
C GLY A 457 30.88 -25.54 13.50
N ASP A 458 29.91 -24.66 13.58
CA ASP A 458 29.50 -23.75 12.51
C ASP A 458 28.89 -22.44 13.05
N TRP A 459 28.77 -21.44 12.18
CA TRP A 459 28.08 -20.18 12.50
C TRP A 459 26.56 -20.39 12.51
N LYS A 460 25.89 -19.83 13.51
CA LYS A 460 24.42 -19.83 13.60
C LYS A 460 23.85 -18.43 13.82
N TYR A 461 22.65 -18.20 13.35
CA TYR A 461 21.88 -17.01 13.68
C TYR A 461 21.42 -17.05 15.14
N VAL A 462 21.58 -15.94 15.86
CA VAL A 462 21.11 -15.75 17.25
C VAL A 462 19.58 -15.73 17.28
N SER A 463 18.98 -15.07 16.27
CA SER A 463 17.54 -15.00 16.09
C SER A 463 17.14 -15.58 14.72
N GLU A 464 15.85 -15.76 14.50
CA GLU A 464 15.33 -16.17 13.19
C GLU A 464 15.74 -15.22 12.08
N ARG A 465 16.07 -15.79 10.93
CA ARG A 465 16.55 -15.02 9.78
C ARG A 465 15.41 -14.23 9.14
N LYS A 466 15.54 -12.91 9.13
CA LYS A 466 14.59 -11.99 8.49
C LYS A 466 14.97 -11.74 7.03
N PHE A 467 14.00 -11.87 6.12
CA PHE A 467 14.18 -11.73 4.68
C PHE A 467 13.33 -10.60 4.09
N LEU A 468 13.72 -10.14 2.91
CA LEU A 468 12.80 -9.41 2.03
C LEU A 468 12.08 -10.43 1.15
N PRO A 469 10.76 -10.36 1.00
CA PRO A 469 10.04 -11.23 0.09
C PRO A 469 10.45 -10.94 -1.35
N LYS A 470 10.30 -11.95 -2.21
CA LYS A 470 10.41 -11.78 -3.66
C LYS A 470 9.19 -11.01 -4.18
N THR A 471 9.19 -10.61 -5.45
CA THR A 471 8.04 -9.95 -6.10
C THR A 471 6.96 -10.92 -6.59
N GLN A 472 7.11 -12.20 -6.36
CA GLN A 472 6.10 -13.21 -6.59
C GLN A 472 5.78 -13.89 -5.27
N TRP A 473 4.53 -13.77 -4.84
CA TRP A 473 4.02 -14.33 -3.60
C TRP A 473 3.11 -15.51 -3.88
N ASN A 474 3.45 -16.65 -3.32
CA ASN A 474 2.60 -17.84 -3.27
C ASN A 474 2.55 -18.28 -1.81
N ILE A 475 1.81 -17.53 -1.02
CA ILE A 475 1.69 -17.67 0.43
C ILE A 475 0.30 -18.20 0.74
N GLN A 476 0.18 -19.30 1.47
CA GLN A 476 -1.10 -19.96 1.73
C GLN A 476 -2.09 -19.06 2.47
N SER A 477 -1.60 -18.21 3.39
CA SER A 477 -2.43 -17.26 4.12
C SER A 477 -3.05 -16.17 3.24
N HIS A 478 -2.56 -15.98 1.99
CA HIS A 478 -3.08 -14.98 1.06
C HIS A 478 -4.29 -15.46 0.25
N ASN A 479 -4.74 -16.72 0.42
CA ASN A 479 -5.93 -17.23 -0.25
C ASN A 479 -7.17 -16.42 0.14
N ALA A 480 -7.76 -15.70 -0.82
CA ALA A 480 -8.90 -14.81 -0.61
C ALA A 480 -10.19 -15.57 -0.23
N SER A 481 -10.39 -16.78 -0.76
CA SER A 481 -11.56 -17.61 -0.41
C SER A 481 -11.52 -18.04 1.05
N ASP A 482 -10.35 -18.48 1.54
CA ASP A 482 -10.23 -19.01 2.89
C ASP A 482 -10.03 -17.89 3.94
N GLN A 483 -9.16 -16.93 3.64
CA GLN A 483 -8.74 -15.92 4.61
C GLN A 483 -9.35 -14.54 4.35
N GLY A 484 -10.16 -14.42 3.30
CA GLY A 484 -11.08 -13.30 3.05
C GLY A 484 -12.51 -13.74 3.33
N THR A 485 -13.14 -14.45 2.39
CA THR A 485 -14.58 -14.78 2.43
C THR A 485 -14.98 -15.63 3.63
N LYS A 486 -14.27 -16.74 3.92
CA LYS A 486 -14.64 -17.59 5.07
C LYS A 486 -14.40 -16.89 6.40
N LEU A 487 -13.32 -16.10 6.50
CA LEU A 487 -13.00 -15.36 7.71
C LEU A 487 -14.07 -14.29 8.01
N ILE A 488 -14.43 -13.46 7.02
CA ILE A 488 -15.46 -12.44 7.24
C ILE A 488 -16.82 -13.05 7.53
N ASN A 489 -17.19 -14.16 6.86
CA ASN A 489 -18.43 -14.87 7.12
C ASN A 489 -18.48 -15.44 8.55
N SER A 490 -17.34 -15.88 9.10
CA SER A 490 -17.26 -16.29 10.50
C SER A 490 -17.48 -15.11 11.45
N LEU A 491 -16.87 -13.95 11.15
CA LEU A 491 -17.03 -12.73 11.96
C LEU A 491 -18.46 -12.18 11.93
N LEU A 492 -19.13 -12.26 10.79
CA LEU A 492 -20.48 -11.70 10.57
C LEU A 492 -21.60 -12.70 10.81
N GLY A 493 -21.29 -13.99 10.95
CA GLY A 493 -22.25 -15.08 11.09
C GLY A 493 -22.96 -15.49 9.79
N GLU A 494 -22.80 -14.71 8.72
CA GLU A 494 -23.38 -14.94 7.40
C GLU A 494 -22.57 -14.24 6.29
N SER A 495 -22.89 -14.52 5.02
CA SER A 495 -22.27 -13.86 3.87
C SER A 495 -22.90 -12.48 3.64
N ARG A 496 -22.15 -11.42 3.88
CA ARG A 496 -22.61 -10.03 3.74
C ARG A 496 -21.81 -9.20 2.73
N PHE A 497 -20.68 -9.69 2.29
CA PHE A 497 -19.78 -8.96 1.40
C PHE A 497 -19.12 -9.89 0.40
N ASP A 498 -19.14 -9.48 -0.88
CA ASP A 498 -18.52 -10.23 -1.97
C ASP A 498 -17.04 -9.84 -2.15
N PHE A 499 -16.20 -10.82 -2.44
CA PHE A 499 -14.77 -10.65 -2.78
C PHE A 499 -13.91 -9.89 -1.74
N PRO A 500 -14.02 -10.15 -0.43
CA PRO A 500 -13.13 -9.52 0.54
C PRO A 500 -11.68 -9.99 0.33
N LYS A 501 -10.73 -9.09 0.52
CA LYS A 501 -9.31 -9.44 0.53
C LYS A 501 -8.97 -10.37 1.68
N SER A 502 -7.95 -11.22 1.49
CA SER A 502 -7.38 -11.95 2.61
C SER A 502 -6.87 -10.96 3.66
N LEU A 503 -7.28 -11.14 4.92
CA LEU A 503 -6.83 -10.35 6.04
C LEU A 503 -5.29 -10.37 6.16
N TYR A 504 -4.70 -11.54 6.01
CA TYR A 504 -3.25 -11.73 6.14
C TYR A 504 -2.46 -11.15 4.96
N ALA A 505 -3.02 -11.17 3.75
CA ALA A 505 -2.36 -10.52 2.61
C ALA A 505 -2.25 -9.00 2.81
N VAL A 506 -3.30 -8.37 3.34
CA VAL A 506 -3.28 -6.94 3.68
C VAL A 506 -2.34 -6.68 4.86
N GLU A 507 -2.42 -7.48 5.92
CA GLU A 507 -1.55 -7.37 7.09
C GLU A 507 -0.07 -7.48 6.71
N ASP A 508 0.29 -8.46 5.87
CA ASP A 508 1.68 -8.70 5.47
C ASP A 508 2.24 -7.56 4.63
N VAL A 509 1.47 -7.05 3.65
CA VAL A 509 1.95 -5.93 2.84
C VAL A 509 2.10 -4.65 3.66
N LEU A 510 1.21 -4.39 4.61
CA LEU A 510 1.35 -3.28 5.55
C LEU A 510 2.56 -3.47 6.46
N ARG A 511 2.76 -4.67 7.02
CA ARG A 511 3.88 -5.01 7.89
C ARG A 511 5.22 -4.63 7.28
N PHE A 512 5.43 -4.87 5.99
CA PHE A 512 6.69 -4.50 5.31
C PHE A 512 7.01 -3.01 5.38
N PHE A 513 6.04 -2.14 5.61
CA PHE A 513 6.26 -0.68 5.57
C PHE A 513 5.98 0.03 6.89
N VAL A 514 5.22 -0.60 7.80
CA VAL A 514 4.87 0.03 9.07
C VAL A 514 5.36 -0.73 10.31
N ALA A 515 6.00 -1.91 10.17
CA ALA A 515 6.52 -2.64 11.32
C ALA A 515 7.52 -1.82 12.16
N ASN A 516 8.36 -1.01 11.52
CA ASN A 516 9.30 -0.11 12.18
C ASN A 516 8.72 1.29 12.48
N LYS A 517 7.42 1.48 12.30
CA LYS A 517 6.68 2.71 12.56
C LYS A 517 5.52 2.42 13.53
N PRO A 518 5.79 2.30 14.83
CA PRO A 518 4.77 1.88 15.80
C PRO A 518 3.61 2.87 15.95
N ASN A 519 3.75 4.11 15.50
CA ASN A 519 2.73 5.15 15.55
C ASN A 519 2.25 5.57 14.15
N ALA A 520 2.36 4.69 13.15
CA ALA A 520 2.02 5.03 11.78
C ALA A 520 0.53 5.38 11.61
N THR A 521 0.28 6.37 10.75
CA THR A 521 -1.05 6.67 10.22
C THR A 521 -1.26 5.90 8.92
N VAL A 522 -2.30 5.07 8.88
CA VAL A 522 -2.67 4.25 7.71
C VAL A 522 -4.03 4.69 7.20
N ILE A 523 -4.13 5.03 5.91
CA ILE A 523 -5.41 5.41 5.28
C ILE A 523 -5.80 4.36 4.25
N ASP A 524 -7.10 4.00 4.24
CA ASP A 524 -7.74 3.23 3.18
C ASP A 524 -9.02 3.94 2.74
N PHE A 525 -9.01 4.49 1.54
CA PHE A 525 -10.17 5.21 1.01
C PHE A 525 -11.00 4.38 0.00
N PHE A 526 -10.73 3.08 -0.08
CA PHE A 526 -11.60 2.07 -0.68
C PHE A 526 -11.85 0.95 0.35
N GLY A 527 -12.21 1.33 1.57
CA GLY A 527 -12.24 0.48 2.75
C GLY A 527 -13.09 -0.79 2.64
N GLY A 528 -14.13 -0.77 1.77
CA GLY A 528 -14.98 -1.92 1.51
C GLY A 528 -15.45 -2.59 2.82
N SER A 529 -15.07 -3.83 3.03
CA SER A 529 -15.43 -4.56 4.26
C SER A 529 -14.58 -4.21 5.50
N GLY A 530 -13.66 -3.24 5.45
CA GLY A 530 -12.81 -2.85 6.59
C GLY A 530 -11.60 -3.77 6.84
N THR A 531 -11.10 -4.43 5.81
CA THR A 531 -9.95 -5.36 5.96
C THR A 531 -8.70 -4.66 6.46
N THR A 532 -8.42 -3.45 5.96
CA THR A 532 -7.23 -2.68 6.31
C THR A 532 -7.24 -2.24 7.78
N ALA A 533 -8.38 -1.73 8.28
CA ALA A 533 -8.52 -1.39 9.70
C ALA A 533 -8.27 -2.61 10.59
N HIS A 534 -8.88 -3.74 10.24
CA HIS A 534 -8.69 -5.01 10.95
C HIS A 534 -7.22 -5.45 10.95
N ALA A 535 -6.53 -5.34 9.83
CA ALA A 535 -5.10 -5.67 9.71
C ALA A 535 -4.22 -4.75 10.58
N VAL A 536 -4.49 -3.44 10.62
CA VAL A 536 -3.75 -2.50 11.47
C VAL A 536 -3.95 -2.80 12.95
N MET A 537 -5.18 -3.11 13.37
CA MET A 537 -5.49 -3.53 14.75
C MET A 537 -4.69 -4.78 15.15
N ARG A 538 -4.62 -5.78 14.27
CA ARG A 538 -3.82 -6.98 14.50
C ARG A 538 -2.33 -6.69 14.61
N LEU A 539 -1.79 -5.81 13.77
CA LEU A 539 -0.38 -5.40 13.85
C LEU A 539 -0.07 -4.76 15.20
N ASN A 540 -0.96 -3.90 15.72
CA ASN A 540 -0.79 -3.31 17.04
C ASN A 540 -0.77 -4.34 18.15
N GLU A 541 -1.66 -5.34 18.09
CA GLU A 541 -1.67 -6.41 19.09
C GLU A 541 -0.44 -7.29 19.04
N GLN A 542 0.14 -7.50 17.85
CA GLN A 542 1.30 -8.37 17.68
C GLN A 542 2.60 -7.75 18.20
N ASP A 543 2.78 -6.46 18.03
CA ASP A 543 4.05 -5.77 18.38
C ASP A 543 3.90 -4.66 19.42
N GLY A 544 2.70 -4.46 19.99
CA GLY A 544 2.43 -3.41 20.96
C GLY A 544 2.44 -2.01 20.37
N GLY A 545 2.27 -1.88 19.05
CA GLY A 545 2.23 -0.59 18.36
C GLY A 545 0.95 0.21 18.65
N ASN A 546 1.02 1.50 18.35
CA ASN A 546 -0.07 2.47 18.45
C ASN A 546 -0.40 3.07 17.09
N ARG A 547 -0.39 2.23 16.03
CA ARG A 547 -0.81 2.65 14.69
C ARG A 547 -2.30 2.91 14.69
N HIS A 548 -2.74 3.93 13.98
CA HIS A 548 -4.16 4.18 13.79
C HIS A 548 -4.52 4.16 12.30
N SER A 549 -5.74 3.73 12.02
CA SER A 549 -6.29 3.70 10.66
C SER A 549 -7.40 4.72 10.50
N ILE A 550 -7.47 5.29 9.29
CA ILE A 550 -8.62 6.05 8.80
C ILE A 550 -9.15 5.28 7.60
N THR A 551 -10.31 4.66 7.77
CA THR A 551 -10.95 3.85 6.74
C THR A 551 -12.16 4.57 6.19
N ILE A 552 -12.22 4.78 4.89
CA ILE A 552 -13.30 5.49 4.21
C ILE A 552 -14.02 4.50 3.30
N THR A 553 -15.32 4.40 3.45
CA THR A 553 -16.21 3.61 2.60
C THR A 553 -17.57 4.25 2.50
N ASN A 554 -18.27 4.08 1.38
CA ASN A 554 -19.65 4.52 1.25
C ASN A 554 -20.62 3.47 1.80
N ASN A 555 -21.93 3.82 1.87
CA ASN A 555 -22.99 2.90 2.29
C ASN A 555 -23.81 2.41 1.09
N GLU A 556 -23.17 1.98 0.06
CA GLU A 556 -23.80 1.56 -1.19
C GLU A 556 -24.44 0.18 -1.07
N VAL A 557 -25.67 0.03 -1.56
CA VAL A 557 -26.41 -1.23 -1.57
C VAL A 557 -26.14 -1.96 -2.87
N SER A 558 -25.84 -3.25 -2.82
CA SER A 558 -25.53 -4.07 -4.01
C SER A 558 -26.66 -3.98 -5.07
N ILE A 559 -26.32 -4.02 -6.36
CA ILE A 559 -27.29 -3.94 -7.47
C ILE A 559 -28.44 -4.95 -7.30
N LYS A 560 -28.12 -6.16 -6.85
CA LYS A 560 -29.12 -7.20 -6.60
C LYS A 560 -30.12 -6.78 -5.54
N ASN A 561 -29.65 -6.23 -4.43
CA ASN A 561 -30.48 -5.77 -3.33
C ASN A 561 -31.20 -4.48 -3.70
N ASN A 562 -30.55 -3.56 -4.40
CA ASN A 562 -31.14 -2.32 -4.91
C ASN A 562 -32.40 -2.64 -5.74
N LYS A 563 -32.28 -3.50 -6.78
CA LYS A 563 -33.44 -3.91 -7.58
C LYS A 563 -34.55 -4.54 -6.73
N LYS A 564 -34.19 -5.42 -5.80
CA LYS A 564 -35.15 -6.11 -4.93
C LYS A 564 -35.89 -5.11 -4.05
N PHE A 565 -35.17 -4.18 -3.42
CA PHE A 565 -35.74 -3.22 -2.46
C PHE A 565 -36.54 -2.13 -3.15
N SER A 566 -36.10 -1.64 -4.32
CA SER A 566 -36.87 -0.67 -5.11
C SER A 566 -38.26 -1.23 -5.49
N LEU A 567 -38.33 -2.51 -5.89
CA LEU A 567 -39.61 -3.18 -6.19
C LEU A 567 -40.47 -3.38 -4.93
N GLN A 568 -39.92 -3.33 -3.73
CA GLN A 568 -40.63 -3.34 -2.46
C GLN A 568 -41.02 -1.95 -1.97
N GLY A 569 -40.78 -0.90 -2.77
CA GLY A 569 -41.04 0.48 -2.43
C GLY A 569 -40.03 1.15 -1.51
N LEU A 570 -38.87 0.48 -1.24
CA LEU A 570 -37.79 1.08 -0.48
C LEU A 570 -36.86 1.90 -1.38
N GLN A 571 -36.31 2.97 -0.83
CA GLN A 571 -35.37 3.85 -1.51
C GLN A 571 -34.19 4.21 -0.61
N SER A 572 -33.07 4.66 -1.23
CA SER A 572 -31.91 5.19 -0.52
C SER A 572 -32.36 6.30 0.44
N GLY A 573 -31.87 6.26 1.69
CA GLY A 573 -32.31 7.12 2.79
C GLY A 573 -33.39 6.49 3.69
N ASP A 574 -34.09 5.43 3.26
CA ASP A 574 -34.95 4.67 4.14
C ASP A 574 -34.13 3.81 5.10
N PRO A 575 -34.43 3.75 6.40
CA PRO A 575 -33.66 2.95 7.36
C PRO A 575 -33.54 1.46 6.96
N ASP A 576 -34.60 0.91 6.36
CA ASP A 576 -34.65 -0.47 5.89
C ASP A 576 -33.83 -0.72 4.62
N TRP A 577 -33.52 0.32 3.87
CA TRP A 577 -32.57 0.29 2.76
C TRP A 577 -31.14 0.41 3.26
N GLU A 578 -30.84 1.46 4.04
CA GLU A 578 -29.49 1.84 4.47
C GLU A 578 -28.80 0.74 5.29
N LYS A 579 -29.53 -0.03 6.07
CA LYS A 579 -28.97 -1.17 6.84
C LYS A 579 -28.33 -2.27 6.00
N TYR A 580 -28.54 -2.28 4.68
CA TYR A 580 -27.95 -3.25 3.74
C TYR A 580 -26.80 -2.64 2.91
N GLY A 581 -26.43 -1.41 3.14
CA GLY A 581 -25.27 -0.79 2.50
C GLY A 581 -23.97 -1.32 3.07
N VAL A 582 -22.88 -1.19 2.31
CA VAL A 582 -21.57 -1.76 2.65
C VAL A 582 -21.09 -1.33 4.03
N TYR A 583 -21.20 -0.05 4.36
CA TYR A 583 -20.79 0.49 5.66
C TYR A 583 -21.56 -0.14 6.81
N GLU A 584 -22.89 -0.10 6.78
CA GLU A 584 -23.76 -0.58 7.85
C GLU A 584 -23.82 -2.13 7.92
N TYR A 585 -23.83 -2.79 6.76
CA TYR A 585 -24.06 -4.23 6.68
C TYR A 585 -22.80 -5.07 6.84
N ALA A 586 -21.63 -4.54 6.43
CA ALA A 586 -20.38 -5.30 6.42
C ALA A 586 -19.27 -4.62 7.24
N THR A 587 -18.92 -3.36 6.97
CA THR A 587 -17.74 -2.71 7.54
C THR A 587 -17.83 -2.52 9.05
N LYS A 588 -18.87 -1.82 9.50
CA LYS A 588 -19.12 -1.54 10.92
C LYS A 588 -19.31 -2.81 11.74
N PRO A 589 -20.13 -3.80 11.32
CA PRO A 589 -20.25 -5.07 12.01
C PRO A 589 -18.94 -5.90 12.08
N ARG A 590 -18.15 -5.93 10.98
CA ARG A 590 -16.87 -6.64 10.98
C ARG A 590 -15.89 -6.08 11.99
N ILE A 591 -15.73 -4.77 12.02
CA ILE A 591 -14.79 -4.11 12.93
C ILE A 591 -15.29 -4.26 14.37
N THR A 592 -16.60 -4.11 14.61
CA THR A 592 -17.21 -4.36 15.91
C THR A 592 -16.96 -5.79 16.37
N ALA A 593 -17.20 -6.78 15.50
CA ALA A 593 -16.96 -8.19 15.83
C ALA A 593 -15.48 -8.50 16.10
N ALA A 594 -14.57 -7.89 15.36
CA ALA A 594 -13.13 -8.04 15.58
C ALA A 594 -12.68 -7.50 16.95
N ILE A 595 -13.25 -6.38 17.40
CA ILE A 595 -12.93 -5.76 18.69
C ILE A 595 -13.62 -6.48 19.84
N THR A 596 -14.91 -6.79 19.71
CA THR A 596 -15.71 -7.32 20.83
C THR A 596 -15.69 -8.83 20.94
N GLY A 597 -15.26 -9.54 19.87
CA GLY A 597 -15.39 -11.00 19.77
C GLY A 597 -16.83 -11.48 19.62
N LYS A 598 -17.79 -10.56 19.36
CA LYS A 598 -19.23 -10.86 19.30
C LYS A 598 -19.83 -10.43 17.98
N THR A 599 -20.81 -11.17 17.49
CA THR A 599 -21.55 -10.86 16.27
C THR A 599 -23.05 -10.88 16.54
N ALA A 600 -23.78 -10.01 15.83
CA ALA A 600 -25.22 -10.01 15.85
C ALA A 600 -25.75 -11.07 14.88
N LYS A 601 -26.46 -12.08 15.40
CA LYS A 601 -27.10 -13.13 14.63
C LYS A 601 -28.59 -13.18 14.95
N SER A 602 -29.39 -12.81 13.96
CA SER A 602 -30.82 -12.63 14.16
C SER A 602 -31.13 -11.58 15.24
N ASN A 603 -31.72 -11.97 16.37
CA ASN A 603 -32.08 -11.08 17.48
C ASN A 603 -31.15 -11.19 18.70
N PHE A 604 -30.06 -11.94 18.58
CA PHE A 604 -29.15 -12.21 19.69
C PHE A 604 -27.73 -11.85 19.33
N THR A 605 -26.93 -11.51 20.33
CA THR A 605 -25.49 -11.31 20.20
C THR A 605 -24.80 -12.59 20.68
N GLU A 606 -24.02 -13.23 19.80
CA GLU A 606 -23.30 -14.48 20.07
C GLU A 606 -21.79 -14.25 19.99
N ASP A 607 -21.03 -15.12 20.66
CA ASP A 607 -19.57 -15.16 20.50
C ASP A 607 -19.20 -15.60 19.08
N VAL A 608 -18.20 -14.94 18.50
CA VAL A 608 -17.71 -15.31 17.17
C VAL A 608 -16.91 -16.61 17.26
N GLU A 609 -17.30 -17.60 16.46
CA GLU A 609 -16.59 -18.88 16.39
C GLU A 609 -15.38 -18.81 15.46
N GLY A 610 -14.30 -19.45 15.86
CA GLY A 610 -13.09 -19.57 15.05
C GLY A 610 -11.87 -18.92 15.70
N TYR A 611 -10.78 -18.91 14.95
CA TYR A 611 -9.49 -18.41 15.41
C TYR A 611 -8.64 -17.86 14.26
N TYR A 612 -7.69 -16.98 14.59
CA TYR A 612 -6.73 -16.46 13.64
C TYR A 612 -5.67 -17.53 13.34
N LYS A 613 -5.59 -17.96 12.09
CA LYS A 613 -4.77 -19.11 11.68
C LYS A 613 -3.31 -18.78 11.43
N TYR A 614 -2.98 -17.51 11.19
CA TYR A 614 -1.65 -17.07 10.77
C TYR A 614 -1.25 -15.79 11.48
N ASN A 615 0.05 -15.54 11.53
CA ASN A 615 0.63 -14.26 11.97
C ASN A 615 0.23 -13.83 13.40
N ASP A 616 0.04 -14.79 14.30
CA ASP A 616 -0.22 -14.49 15.72
C ASP A 616 1.10 -14.46 16.48
N PHE A 617 1.26 -13.39 17.21
CA PHE A 617 2.21 -13.23 18.31
C PHE A 617 3.50 -14.04 18.24
N GLN A 618 4.60 -13.35 17.96
CA GLN A 618 5.98 -13.78 18.13
C GLN A 618 6.63 -14.43 16.92
N ASP A 619 7.92 -14.24 16.88
CA ASP A 619 8.90 -14.76 15.93
C ASP A 619 8.90 -16.32 15.82
N GLU A 620 8.02 -17.03 16.53
CA GLU A 620 7.91 -18.49 16.47
C GLU A 620 7.26 -19.00 15.17
N TYR A 621 6.38 -18.19 14.55
CA TYR A 621 5.64 -18.59 13.35
C TYR A 621 5.88 -17.60 12.23
N PRO A 622 6.69 -17.95 11.23
CA PRO A 622 6.93 -17.11 10.05
C PRO A 622 5.64 -16.77 9.31
N ILE A 623 5.63 -15.62 8.65
CA ILE A 623 4.53 -15.21 7.77
C ILE A 623 4.21 -16.35 6.80
N GLY A 624 2.95 -16.77 6.77
CA GLY A 624 2.44 -17.84 5.90
C GLY A 624 2.44 -19.24 6.53
N ASP A 625 3.05 -19.43 7.70
CA ASP A 625 2.96 -20.69 8.43
C ASP A 625 1.74 -20.69 9.35
N PRO A 626 0.94 -21.78 9.38
CA PRO A 626 -0.24 -21.85 10.22
C PRO A 626 0.14 -22.05 11.69
N ILE A 627 -0.60 -21.39 12.56
CA ILE A 627 -0.46 -21.48 14.01
C ILE A 627 -1.28 -22.67 14.52
N PRO A 628 -0.74 -23.51 15.42
CA PRO A 628 -1.53 -24.54 16.07
C PRO A 628 -2.77 -23.96 16.76
N LYS A 629 -3.90 -24.66 16.63
CA LYS A 629 -5.21 -24.17 17.11
C LYS A 629 -5.24 -23.85 18.61
N ASP A 630 -4.50 -24.60 19.40
CA ASP A 630 -4.36 -24.45 20.85
C ASP A 630 -3.55 -23.21 21.27
N LYS A 631 -2.72 -22.67 20.34
CA LYS A 631 -1.93 -21.45 20.54
C LYS A 631 -2.52 -20.22 19.86
N ALA A 632 -3.46 -20.42 18.95
CA ALA A 632 -4.03 -19.37 18.13
C ALA A 632 -5.07 -18.54 18.90
N LYS A 633 -5.05 -17.22 18.71
CA LYS A 633 -6.05 -16.31 19.28
C LYS A 633 -7.44 -16.63 18.73
N GLN A 634 -8.40 -16.82 19.62
CA GLN A 634 -9.79 -17.06 19.24
C GLN A 634 -10.45 -15.74 18.85
N TYR A 635 -11.40 -15.77 17.89
CA TYR A 635 -12.14 -14.55 17.50
C TYR A 635 -12.95 -13.96 18.66
N LYS A 636 -13.55 -14.82 19.49
CA LYS A 636 -14.36 -14.43 20.66
C LYS A 636 -13.57 -13.65 21.72
N ASP A 637 -12.24 -13.73 21.73
CA ASP A 637 -11.40 -13.00 22.70
C ASP A 637 -11.34 -11.50 22.38
N GLY A 638 -11.77 -11.12 21.16
CA GLY A 638 -11.74 -9.73 20.70
C GLY A 638 -10.33 -9.12 20.63
N MET A 639 -10.25 -7.86 20.28
CA MET A 639 -9.01 -7.09 20.22
C MET A 639 -9.02 -5.92 21.19
N LYS A 640 -7.88 -5.62 21.82
CA LYS A 640 -7.73 -4.46 22.71
C LYS A 640 -7.52 -3.18 21.90
N GLN A 641 -8.48 -2.84 21.07
CA GLN A 641 -8.44 -1.68 20.18
C GLN A 641 -9.75 -0.90 20.31
N ASN A 642 -9.73 0.39 19.96
CA ASN A 642 -10.90 1.24 19.99
C ASN A 642 -11.18 1.80 18.60
N VAL A 643 -12.44 2.02 18.26
CA VAL A 643 -12.88 2.58 16.98
C VAL A 643 -14.01 3.60 17.18
N ARG A 644 -13.99 4.66 16.38
CA ARG A 644 -15.11 5.58 16.21
C ARG A 644 -15.63 5.55 14.78
N PHE A 645 -16.93 5.60 14.66
CA PHE A 645 -17.66 5.59 13.41
C PHE A 645 -18.23 6.97 13.13
N PHE A 646 -18.15 7.40 11.88
CA PHE A 646 -18.60 8.73 11.45
C PHE A 646 -19.35 8.65 10.12
N TYR A 647 -20.30 9.58 9.95
CA TYR A 647 -20.77 10.01 8.64
C TYR A 647 -20.12 11.33 8.28
N LEU A 648 -19.64 11.47 7.05
CA LEU A 648 -19.30 12.77 6.50
C LEU A 648 -20.59 13.48 6.11
N ASP A 649 -20.83 14.64 6.69
CA ASP A 649 -21.95 15.52 6.38
C ASP A 649 -21.43 16.81 5.72
N TYR A 650 -22.36 17.58 5.14
CA TYR A 650 -22.06 18.79 4.38
C TYR A 650 -22.78 19.97 5.02
N LEU A 651 -22.00 20.87 5.61
CA LEU A 651 -22.52 22.05 6.28
C LEU A 651 -22.75 23.18 5.28
N LYS A 652 -23.65 24.09 5.62
CA LYS A 652 -23.76 25.38 4.96
C LYS A 652 -22.83 26.38 5.63
N TYR A 653 -22.21 27.26 4.84
CA TYR A 653 -21.37 28.33 5.37
C TYR A 653 -22.01 29.12 6.50
N ASN A 654 -23.32 29.43 6.37
CA ASN A 654 -24.06 30.16 7.40
C ASN A 654 -24.21 29.36 8.71
N ASP A 655 -24.37 28.04 8.64
CA ASP A 655 -24.46 27.18 9.84
C ASP A 655 -23.14 27.18 10.60
N ILE A 656 -22.01 27.15 9.88
CA ILE A 656 -20.67 27.26 10.46
C ILE A 656 -20.44 28.62 11.08
N TYR A 657 -20.80 29.70 10.33
CA TYR A 657 -20.60 31.07 10.80
C TYR A 657 -21.39 31.37 12.07
N LEU A 658 -22.56 30.75 12.25
CA LEU A 658 -23.43 30.90 13.42
C LEU A 658 -23.09 29.93 14.57
N GLY A 659 -22.09 29.06 14.41
CA GLY A 659 -21.70 28.06 15.42
C GLY A 659 -22.75 26.96 15.63
N LEU A 660 -23.59 26.70 14.66
CA LEU A 660 -24.70 25.71 14.78
C LEU A 660 -24.20 24.25 14.53
N SER A 661 -22.95 24.08 14.18
CA SER A 661 -22.35 22.78 13.80
C SER A 661 -20.95 22.57 14.42
N ASP A 662 -20.71 23.17 15.58
CA ASP A 662 -19.41 23.12 16.24
C ASP A 662 -19.03 21.69 16.61
N ASN A 663 -19.95 20.86 17.09
CA ASN A 663 -19.69 19.49 17.51
C ASN A 663 -19.19 18.60 16.35
N GLU A 664 -19.70 18.79 15.15
CA GLU A 664 -19.27 18.08 13.94
C GLU A 664 -17.86 18.53 13.50
N LEU A 665 -17.52 19.80 13.71
CA LEU A 665 -16.19 20.34 13.44
C LEU A 665 -15.16 19.85 14.48
N TYR A 666 -15.56 19.69 15.75
CA TYR A 666 -14.67 19.15 16.78
C TYR A 666 -14.23 17.71 16.47
N SER A 667 -15.05 16.93 15.80
CA SER A 667 -14.70 15.59 15.32
C SER A 667 -13.56 15.61 14.31
N ILE A 668 -13.52 16.63 13.42
CA ILE A 668 -12.42 16.79 12.45
C ILE A 668 -11.12 17.17 13.18
N ILE A 669 -11.19 18.12 14.13
CA ILE A 669 -10.02 18.53 14.94
C ILE A 669 -9.48 17.35 15.73
N TRP A 670 -10.34 16.55 16.35
CA TRP A 670 -9.94 15.33 17.06
C TRP A 670 -9.24 14.32 16.13
N LEU A 671 -9.75 14.13 14.92
CA LEU A 671 -9.20 13.22 13.94
C LEU A 671 -7.78 13.65 13.51
N GLU A 672 -7.59 14.94 13.18
CA GLU A 672 -6.28 15.46 12.75
C GLU A 672 -5.23 15.45 13.86
N GLN A 673 -5.65 15.56 15.13
CA GLN A 673 -4.77 15.58 16.30
C GLN A 673 -4.39 14.17 16.82
N GLY A 674 -4.56 13.14 16.00
CA GLY A 674 -4.07 11.79 16.24
C GLY A 674 -5.07 10.85 16.91
N GLN A 675 -6.36 11.16 16.87
CA GLN A 675 -7.47 10.25 17.24
C GLN A 675 -7.36 9.74 18.69
N LYS A 676 -7.04 10.62 19.64
CA LYS A 676 -6.85 10.26 21.06
C LYS A 676 -7.86 10.94 21.96
N GLY A 677 -8.33 10.19 22.96
CA GLY A 677 -9.24 10.70 23.99
C GLY A 677 -10.64 10.98 23.47
N ASP A 678 -11.39 11.79 24.22
CA ASP A 678 -12.78 12.10 23.91
C ASP A 678 -12.91 13.22 22.89
N ILE A 679 -13.99 13.18 22.11
CA ILE A 679 -14.41 14.29 21.26
C ILE A 679 -15.21 15.25 22.17
N PRO A 680 -14.84 16.53 22.24
CA PRO A 680 -15.60 17.49 23.05
C PRO A 680 -17.02 17.67 22.52
N GLN A 681 -17.93 17.92 23.43
CA GLN A 681 -19.34 18.24 23.14
C GLN A 681 -19.68 19.54 23.87
N ASP A 682 -20.38 20.42 23.21
CA ASP A 682 -20.94 21.66 23.80
C ASP A 682 -19.92 22.45 24.63
N ILE A 683 -18.80 22.85 24.02
CA ILE A 683 -17.76 23.62 24.69
C ILE A 683 -18.31 25.01 25.06
N ASP A 684 -18.21 25.38 26.35
CA ASP A 684 -18.61 26.73 26.80
C ASP A 684 -17.60 27.80 26.36
N ASP A 685 -16.41 27.81 26.97
CA ASP A 685 -15.32 28.77 26.66
C ASP A 685 -14.13 28.13 26.00
N PHE A 686 -13.63 27.05 26.58
CA PHE A 686 -12.47 26.31 26.06
C PHE A 686 -12.54 24.84 26.47
N TYR A 687 -11.81 24.01 25.69
CA TYR A 687 -11.62 22.59 25.97
C TYR A 687 -10.14 22.23 25.83
N ILE A 688 -9.63 21.40 26.75
CA ILE A 688 -8.29 20.83 26.69
C ILE A 688 -8.41 19.35 26.44
N GLY A 689 -8.04 18.93 25.23
CA GLY A 689 -7.97 17.53 24.82
C GLY A 689 -6.65 16.87 25.18
N HIS A 690 -6.43 15.65 24.72
CA HIS A 690 -5.21 14.88 24.98
C HIS A 690 -3.94 15.55 24.42
N SER A 691 -4.03 16.13 23.23
CA SER A 691 -2.90 16.75 22.49
C SER A 691 -3.23 18.12 21.91
N TYR A 692 -4.39 18.70 22.21
CA TYR A 692 -4.90 19.95 21.63
C TYR A 692 -5.78 20.70 22.60
N ALA A 693 -6.02 21.96 22.30
CA ALA A 693 -6.99 22.78 23.00
C ALA A 693 -7.86 23.54 21.99
N ILE A 694 -9.15 23.66 22.27
CA ILE A 694 -10.09 24.44 21.48
C ILE A 694 -10.54 25.64 22.32
N LEU A 695 -10.42 26.82 21.77
CA LEU A 695 -10.96 28.05 22.33
C LEU A 695 -12.18 28.47 21.50
N LYS A 696 -13.34 28.46 22.12
CA LYS A 696 -14.55 28.96 21.48
C LYS A 696 -14.51 30.49 21.43
N LYS A 697 -14.63 31.05 20.25
CA LYS A 697 -14.65 32.50 20.10
C LYS A 697 -15.89 33.05 20.80
N MET A 698 -15.71 33.90 21.82
CA MET A 698 -16.80 34.68 22.37
C MET A 698 -17.36 35.58 21.27
N SER A 699 -18.66 35.47 20.98
CA SER A 699 -19.37 36.27 19.99
C SER A 699 -19.57 37.70 20.50
#